data_448937ef7bb86b5d3da90e9886d831eb
#
_entry.id   448937ef7bb86b5d3da90e9886d831eb
#
_cell.length_a   1.000
_cell.length_b   1.000
_cell.length_c   1.000
_cell.angle_alpha   90.00
_cell.angle_beta   90.00
_cell.angle_gamma   90.00
#
_symmetry.space_group_name_H-M   'P 1'
#
loop_
_entity.id
_entity.type
_entity.pdbx_description
1 polymer ?
#
loop_
_entity_poly.entity_id
_entity_poly.type
_entity_poly.pdbx_seq_one_letter_code
_entity_poly.pdbx_strand_id
1 'polypeptide(L)'
;MSYIDALFARDKDRIHVVERINGERIYKEYPANYLFYYDDPKGKFRTVYGTPVSRFSTRNGKEYQKEVRVNSNKRLWESDINPVFRCLEEHYSGVQSPKLHTAFFDIEVDFDLVRGYSRPEDPFNAITSISVYLDWLDKMVTMVVPPKSYSWETAQEICDRFDNCFLFEREEDMLNTFLDLIDDADILSGWNSEGFDIPYTTMRIIKVLSKDDTRRLCLWGQMPKQRTFERFGAEQLTFDLIGRVHLDYMQLYRKYTYEERHSYSLDAIAEYELGERKLQYEGTLDQLYNKDFEKFIDYNRQDTMILAKLDQKLRFLDLANELAHDNTVLLPTTMGAVAVTEQAIINEAHQRGLVVPNRKNRDDQGDTQAAGAYVAFPKKGMHDWIGAIDINSLYPSAIRALNMAQESIVGQLRPIMTERYIADKIAAGSSFADAWENMFGSLEYTAVMAGEAGTEITIDWEGDGRSDVLSAADVWRLIFDSNKPWMLSANGTIFSYEQKAVVPGLLERWYAERKELQAKKKESTTDEDRAFWDKRQLVKKINLNSLYGAILNPGCRFFDKRIGQSTTLTGRIIARHMDAYINECIFGEYDHVGKSIIYGDTDSCYFTAWPAIREDVEAGRMEWNRDICTQLYDTIADQVNASFPAFMERACHVPRANGELIKGGRELVASKGLFIKKKRYALLMYDYEGVRLDTHGKPGKVKAMGLDLKRSDTPKVVQDFLSELLTAVLTDAKREEIYDRVREFKIAFQDRPAWEKGTPKRVNNLTKYGKEEERLGRANMPGHVRAALNWNNLRRMHGDNYSIAIVDGMKTIVCKLRDNPLGYTSVGYPTDESHIPQWFKDLPFDDNLMEATIVDQKVENLLGVLAWDIPSHTDIKTTFDSLFSFD
;
A
#
# COMPACT_ATOMS: atom_id res chain seq x y z
N MET A 1 21.98 21.31 -9.98
CA MET A 1 22.59 20.00 -10.26
C MET A 1 21.64 18.95 -9.72
N SER A 2 21.06 18.12 -10.58
CA SER A 2 19.99 17.20 -10.15
C SER A 2 20.14 15.91 -10.92
N TYR A 3 20.32 14.79 -10.23
CA TYR A 3 20.58 13.49 -10.84
C TYR A 3 19.29 12.81 -11.34
N ILE A 4 19.45 11.95 -12.34
CA ILE A 4 18.43 11.04 -12.86
C ILE A 4 18.69 9.64 -12.31
N ASP A 5 19.92 9.14 -12.54
CA ASP A 5 20.37 7.82 -12.12
C ASP A 5 21.89 7.81 -11.91
N ALA A 6 22.40 6.77 -11.28
CA ALA A 6 23.82 6.59 -11.06
C ALA A 6 24.25 5.13 -11.18
N LEU A 7 25.44 4.92 -11.77
CA LEU A 7 26.05 3.61 -11.97
C LEU A 7 27.39 3.50 -11.23
N PHE A 8 27.57 2.45 -10.46
CA PHE A 8 28.85 2.10 -9.87
C PHE A 8 29.67 1.19 -10.81
N ALA A 9 30.67 1.76 -11.50
CA ALA A 9 31.64 1.06 -12.30
C ALA A 9 32.76 0.51 -11.40
N ARG A 10 32.55 -0.70 -10.87
CA ARG A 10 33.44 -1.35 -9.88
C ARG A 10 34.85 -1.61 -10.40
N ASP A 11 34.99 -1.89 -11.69
CA ASP A 11 36.28 -2.15 -12.37
C ASP A 11 37.15 -0.91 -12.45
N LYS A 12 36.53 0.28 -12.42
CA LYS A 12 37.20 1.59 -12.50
C LYS A 12 37.23 2.37 -11.20
N ASP A 13 36.60 1.87 -10.14
CA ASP A 13 36.38 2.59 -8.88
C ASP A 13 35.73 3.97 -9.09
N ARG A 14 34.72 4.05 -9.98
CA ARG A 14 34.02 5.28 -10.37
C ARG A 14 32.52 5.17 -10.21
N ILE A 15 31.89 6.31 -9.88
CA ILE A 15 30.45 6.49 -9.91
C ILE A 15 30.12 7.39 -11.10
N HIS A 16 29.41 6.85 -12.07
CA HIS A 16 28.85 7.63 -13.16
C HIS A 16 27.48 8.14 -12.74
N VAL A 17 27.23 9.41 -12.90
CA VAL A 17 25.95 10.05 -12.60
C VAL A 17 25.46 10.74 -13.85
N VAL A 18 24.18 10.56 -14.17
CA VAL A 18 23.51 11.33 -15.22
C VAL A 18 22.57 12.35 -14.57
N GLU A 19 22.68 13.60 -15.06
CA GLU A 19 21.90 14.73 -14.58
C GLU A 19 21.01 15.29 -15.70
N ARG A 20 19.94 16.00 -15.33
CA ARG A 20 19.15 16.84 -16.23
C ARG A 20 19.24 18.29 -15.74
N ILE A 21 19.78 19.18 -16.55
CA ILE A 21 19.95 20.60 -16.20
C ILE A 21 19.43 21.43 -17.37
N ASN A 22 18.41 22.28 -17.11
CA ASN A 22 17.77 23.12 -18.13
C ASN A 22 17.35 22.37 -19.41
N GLY A 23 16.86 21.14 -19.26
CA GLY A 23 16.45 20.30 -20.36
C GLY A 23 17.60 19.51 -21.05
N GLU A 24 18.86 19.75 -20.70
CA GLU A 24 20.01 19.03 -21.24
C GLU A 24 20.46 17.88 -20.35
N ARG A 25 20.79 16.74 -20.92
CA ARG A 25 21.39 15.60 -20.25
C ARG A 25 22.90 15.77 -20.11
N ILE A 26 23.40 15.71 -18.88
CA ILE A 26 24.81 15.89 -18.54
C ILE A 26 25.33 14.64 -17.83
N TYR A 27 26.51 14.18 -18.24
CA TYR A 27 27.19 13.02 -17.64
C TYR A 27 28.31 13.51 -16.73
N LYS A 28 28.32 13.01 -15.51
CA LYS A 28 29.36 13.28 -14.51
C LYS A 28 30.00 11.98 -14.03
N GLU A 29 31.22 12.12 -13.54
CA GLU A 29 31.98 11.01 -12.99
C GLU A 29 32.61 11.42 -11.68
N TYR A 30 32.40 10.64 -10.63
CA TYR A 30 32.98 10.82 -9.32
C TYR A 30 33.85 9.62 -8.94
N PRO A 31 34.96 9.79 -8.20
CA PRO A 31 35.69 8.68 -7.64
C PRO A 31 34.82 7.99 -6.57
N ALA A 32 34.80 6.66 -6.56
CA ALA A 32 34.15 5.91 -5.51
C ALA A 32 34.81 6.19 -4.17
N ASN A 33 34.05 6.59 -3.18
CA ASN A 33 34.54 6.82 -1.82
C ASN A 33 34.20 5.58 -0.98
N TYR A 34 35.23 4.73 -0.77
CA TYR A 34 35.14 3.57 0.10
C TYR A 34 35.54 3.95 1.49
N LEU A 35 34.67 3.78 2.46
CA LEU A 35 35.00 4.06 3.82
C LEU A 35 34.27 3.10 4.77
N PHE A 36 34.91 2.82 5.88
CA PHE A 36 34.32 2.18 7.06
C PHE A 36 34.93 2.74 8.33
N TYR A 37 34.26 2.47 9.44
CA TYR A 37 34.80 2.77 10.75
C TYR A 37 34.99 1.47 11.53
N TYR A 38 35.89 1.48 12.54
CA TYR A 38 36.17 0.36 13.42
C TYR A 38 36.37 0.84 14.85
N ASP A 39 36.05 -0.01 15.82
CA ASP A 39 36.18 0.30 17.23
C ASP A 39 37.62 0.65 17.58
N ASP A 40 37.83 1.83 18.18
CA ASP A 40 39.11 2.34 18.62
C ASP A 40 38.91 3.28 19.84
N PRO A 41 39.39 2.92 21.06
CA PRO A 41 39.21 3.76 22.24
C PRO A 41 39.79 5.19 22.11
N LYS A 42 40.71 5.39 21.17
CA LYS A 42 41.31 6.70 20.84
C LYS A 42 40.67 7.35 19.62
N GLY A 43 39.63 6.74 19.08
CA GLY A 43 38.94 7.20 17.86
C GLY A 43 38.33 8.59 18.02
N LYS A 44 38.44 9.38 16.95
CA LYS A 44 37.91 10.76 16.91
C LYS A 44 36.43 10.84 16.59
N PHE A 45 35.86 9.81 15.98
CA PHE A 45 34.46 9.76 15.58
C PHE A 45 33.65 9.05 16.67
N ARG A 46 32.34 9.27 16.66
CA ARG A 46 31.42 8.63 17.59
C ARG A 46 30.31 7.91 16.79
N THR A 47 30.01 6.70 17.20
CA THR A 47 28.82 5.99 16.70
C THR A 47 27.55 6.58 17.32
N VAL A 48 26.39 6.23 16.78
CA VAL A 48 25.09 6.57 17.39
C VAL A 48 24.99 6.11 18.85
N TYR A 49 25.73 5.06 19.25
CA TYR A 49 25.80 4.56 20.61
C TYR A 49 26.86 5.26 21.48
N GLY A 50 27.52 6.29 20.97
CA GLY A 50 28.59 6.99 21.67
C GLY A 50 29.95 6.28 21.64
N THR A 51 30.09 5.08 21.07
CA THR A 51 31.32 4.31 20.96
C THR A 51 32.35 5.09 20.13
N PRO A 52 33.58 5.27 20.64
CA PRO A 52 34.65 5.90 19.88
C PRO A 52 35.14 4.98 18.75
N VAL A 53 35.30 5.55 17.56
CA VAL A 53 35.73 4.80 16.35
C VAL A 53 36.71 5.59 15.53
N SER A 54 37.61 4.88 14.84
CA SER A 54 38.52 5.45 13.84
C SER A 54 38.04 5.14 12.45
N ARG A 55 38.36 6.02 11.48
CA ARG A 55 37.93 5.92 10.09
C ARG A 55 39.04 5.43 9.17
N PHE A 56 38.76 4.48 8.35
CA PHE A 56 39.54 4.18 7.14
C PHE A 56 38.76 4.66 5.90
N SER A 57 39.46 5.31 4.95
CA SER A 57 38.85 5.67 3.67
C SER A 57 39.90 5.59 2.55
N THR A 58 39.44 5.13 1.36
CA THR A 58 40.26 5.01 0.17
C THR A 58 39.39 5.18 -1.09
N ARG A 59 40.03 5.46 -2.23
CA ARG A 59 39.40 5.48 -3.54
C ARG A 59 39.69 4.20 -4.36
N ASN A 60 40.28 3.18 -3.74
CA ASN A 60 40.67 1.94 -4.38
C ASN A 60 39.93 0.74 -3.74
N GLY A 61 39.10 0.06 -4.51
CA GLY A 61 38.27 -1.04 -4.02
C GLY A 61 39.10 -2.26 -3.57
N LYS A 62 40.27 -2.54 -4.15
CA LYS A 62 41.12 -3.65 -3.73
C LYS A 62 41.75 -3.36 -2.38
N GLU A 63 42.22 -2.13 -2.16
CA GLU A 63 42.77 -1.67 -0.88
C GLU A 63 41.68 -1.73 0.19
N TYR A 64 40.47 -1.26 -0.12
CA TYR A 64 39.31 -1.35 0.79
C TYR A 64 39.06 -2.79 1.25
N GLN A 65 38.97 -3.73 0.30
CA GLN A 65 38.73 -5.14 0.62
C GLN A 65 39.85 -5.75 1.49
N LYS A 66 41.08 -5.34 1.27
CA LYS A 66 42.25 -5.76 2.11
C LYS A 66 42.06 -5.23 3.52
N GLU A 67 41.78 -3.95 3.72
CA GLU A 67 41.63 -3.32 4.99
C GLU A 67 40.42 -3.81 5.80
N VAL A 68 39.30 -4.10 5.15
CA VAL A 68 38.16 -4.77 5.77
C VAL A 68 38.57 -6.12 6.37
N ARG A 69 39.39 -6.91 5.65
CA ARG A 69 39.90 -8.21 6.15
C ARG A 69 40.87 -8.04 7.29
N VAL A 70 41.77 -7.06 7.23
CA VAL A 70 42.77 -6.77 8.31
C VAL A 70 42.07 -6.40 9.60
N ASN A 71 40.93 -5.69 9.53
CA ASN A 71 40.16 -5.25 10.69
C ASN A 71 38.96 -6.17 11.02
N SER A 72 38.88 -7.37 10.43
CA SER A 72 37.77 -8.30 10.65
C SER A 72 37.59 -8.79 12.07
N ASN A 73 38.62 -8.67 12.91
CA ASN A 73 38.59 -8.97 14.36
C ASN A 73 38.00 -7.83 15.19
N LYS A 74 37.72 -6.68 14.61
CA LYS A 74 37.10 -5.54 15.27
C LYS A 74 35.65 -5.41 14.77
N ARG A 75 34.82 -4.74 15.54
CA ARG A 75 33.50 -4.36 15.06
C ARG A 75 33.64 -3.27 14.00
N LEU A 76 33.08 -3.53 12.82
CA LEU A 76 33.04 -2.59 11.71
C LEU A 76 31.70 -1.88 11.65
N TRP A 77 31.75 -0.63 11.19
CA TRP A 77 30.60 0.26 11.04
C TRP A 77 30.58 0.83 9.63
N GLU A 78 29.39 0.92 9.03
CA GLU A 78 29.14 1.48 7.69
C GLU A 78 29.95 0.82 6.55
N SER A 79 30.48 -0.38 6.77
CA SER A 79 31.26 -1.09 5.75
C SER A 79 30.40 -1.68 4.63
N ASP A 80 29.09 -1.69 4.80
CA ASP A 80 28.09 -2.23 3.87
C ASP A 80 27.29 -1.14 3.12
N ILE A 81 27.62 0.15 3.31
CA ILE A 81 26.96 1.25 2.60
C ILE A 81 27.47 1.29 1.16
N ASN A 82 26.53 1.26 0.19
CA ASN A 82 26.87 1.34 -1.22
C ASN A 82 27.51 2.69 -1.58
N PRO A 83 28.68 2.72 -2.26
CA PRO A 83 29.34 3.96 -2.69
C PRO A 83 28.47 4.91 -3.50
N VAL A 84 27.44 4.41 -4.22
CA VAL A 84 26.48 5.28 -4.93
C VAL A 84 25.74 6.18 -3.96
N PHE A 85 25.20 5.64 -2.87
CA PHE A 85 24.45 6.45 -1.90
C PHE A 85 25.34 7.44 -1.14
N ARG A 86 26.61 7.07 -0.90
CA ARG A 86 27.58 8.04 -0.36
C ARG A 86 27.84 9.19 -1.34
N CYS A 87 27.99 8.88 -2.63
CA CYS A 87 28.16 9.89 -3.67
C CYS A 87 26.92 10.82 -3.76
N LEU A 88 25.73 10.26 -3.71
CA LEU A 88 24.49 11.05 -3.75
C LEU A 88 24.35 11.94 -2.51
N GLU A 89 24.64 11.43 -1.33
CA GLU A 89 24.62 12.21 -0.09
C GLU A 89 25.66 13.35 -0.12
N GLU A 90 26.91 13.06 -0.55
CA GLU A 90 28.01 14.02 -0.58
C GLU A 90 27.78 15.18 -1.59
N HIS A 91 27.22 14.89 -2.76
CA HIS A 91 27.16 15.83 -3.88
C HIS A 91 25.75 16.37 -4.17
N TYR A 92 24.69 15.71 -3.69
CA TYR A 92 23.31 16.02 -4.07
C TYR A 92 22.36 16.20 -2.86
N SER A 93 22.88 16.25 -1.64
CA SER A 93 22.05 16.53 -0.46
C SER A 93 21.43 17.93 -0.55
N GLY A 94 20.13 18.05 -0.33
CA GLY A 94 19.39 19.31 -0.38
C GLY A 94 19.16 19.88 -1.78
N VAL A 95 19.47 19.12 -2.83
CA VAL A 95 19.26 19.52 -4.22
C VAL A 95 17.80 19.24 -4.62
N GLN A 96 17.19 20.16 -5.33
CA GLN A 96 15.82 19.99 -5.85
C GLN A 96 15.79 18.97 -7.00
N SER A 97 14.68 18.22 -7.09
CA SER A 97 14.46 17.28 -8.20
C SER A 97 14.37 18.00 -9.54
N PRO A 98 14.93 17.45 -10.62
CA PRO A 98 14.82 18.02 -11.97
C PRO A 98 13.45 17.72 -12.58
N LYS A 99 13.05 18.49 -13.57
CA LYS A 99 12.01 18.05 -14.50
C LYS A 99 12.61 16.98 -15.41
N LEU A 100 12.12 15.76 -15.34
CA LEU A 100 12.59 14.63 -16.13
C LEU A 100 11.84 14.54 -17.46
N HIS A 101 12.49 14.00 -18.48
CA HIS A 101 11.88 13.66 -19.76
C HIS A 101 11.27 12.26 -19.69
N THR A 102 9.95 12.17 -19.70
CA THR A 102 9.23 10.90 -19.60
C THR A 102 8.66 10.49 -20.95
N ALA A 103 8.95 9.28 -21.37
CA ALA A 103 8.28 8.61 -22.49
C ALA A 103 7.27 7.59 -21.94
N PHE A 104 6.00 7.90 -22.10
CA PHE A 104 4.92 6.94 -21.85
C PHE A 104 4.74 6.09 -23.09
N PHE A 105 4.68 4.79 -22.95
CA PHE A 105 4.59 3.90 -24.11
C PHE A 105 3.70 2.68 -23.83
N ASP A 106 3.17 2.14 -24.92
CA ASP A 106 2.36 0.93 -24.96
C ASP A 106 2.64 0.18 -26.25
N ILE A 107 2.67 -1.15 -26.21
CA ILE A 107 2.93 -2.00 -27.36
C ILE A 107 1.75 -2.92 -27.64
N GLU A 108 1.48 -3.16 -28.95
CA GLU A 108 0.56 -4.19 -29.38
C GLU A 108 1.31 -5.28 -30.14
N VAL A 109 0.88 -6.51 -29.91
CA VAL A 109 1.58 -7.70 -30.39
C VAL A 109 0.64 -8.52 -31.27
N ASP A 110 1.19 -9.09 -32.36
CA ASP A 110 0.45 -9.96 -33.28
C ASP A 110 -0.03 -11.24 -32.57
N PHE A 111 -0.95 -11.93 -33.20
CA PHE A 111 -1.55 -13.17 -32.72
C PHE A 111 -1.29 -14.32 -33.70
N ASP A 112 -0.70 -15.40 -33.22
CA ASP A 112 -0.51 -16.62 -34.02
C ASP A 112 -1.73 -17.55 -33.88
N LEU A 113 -2.39 -17.87 -34.97
CA LEU A 113 -3.60 -18.70 -34.98
C LEU A 113 -3.38 -20.12 -34.40
N VAL A 114 -2.17 -20.63 -34.45
CA VAL A 114 -1.82 -21.98 -33.99
C VAL A 114 -1.26 -21.95 -32.56
N ARG A 115 -0.35 -21.00 -32.26
CA ARG A 115 0.37 -20.92 -30.99
C ARG A 115 -0.31 -20.00 -29.99
N GLY A 116 -1.19 -19.09 -30.44
CA GLY A 116 -1.88 -18.12 -29.60
C GLY A 116 -1.02 -16.90 -29.21
N TYR A 117 -1.26 -16.34 -28.03
CA TYR A 117 -0.49 -15.22 -27.50
C TYR A 117 0.90 -15.66 -27.03
N SER A 118 1.92 -14.86 -27.34
CA SER A 118 3.27 -15.06 -26.88
C SER A 118 3.54 -14.37 -25.53
N ARG A 119 4.56 -14.85 -24.83
CA ARG A 119 5.02 -14.31 -23.55
C ARG A 119 6.42 -13.70 -23.67
N PRO A 120 6.84 -12.84 -22.74
CA PRO A 120 8.18 -12.28 -22.77
C PRO A 120 9.30 -13.33 -22.80
N GLU A 121 9.11 -14.50 -22.16
CA GLU A 121 10.11 -15.58 -22.14
C GLU A 121 10.24 -16.28 -23.50
N ASP A 122 9.18 -16.31 -24.33
CA ASP A 122 9.17 -16.82 -25.71
C ASP A 122 8.35 -15.88 -26.62
N PRO A 123 8.94 -14.73 -27.02
CA PRO A 123 8.25 -13.72 -27.81
C PRO A 123 8.22 -14.09 -29.29
N PHE A 124 7.42 -15.08 -29.68
CA PHE A 124 7.35 -15.53 -31.07
C PHE A 124 6.50 -14.61 -31.98
N ASN A 125 5.53 -13.90 -31.42
CA ASN A 125 4.72 -12.92 -32.16
C ASN A 125 5.48 -11.60 -32.36
N ALA A 126 5.31 -10.95 -33.50
CA ALA A 126 5.90 -9.64 -33.78
C ALA A 126 5.15 -8.52 -33.00
N ILE A 127 5.87 -7.46 -32.67
CA ILE A 127 5.22 -6.21 -32.24
C ILE A 127 4.66 -5.54 -33.48
N THR A 128 3.37 -5.20 -33.46
CA THR A 128 2.64 -4.61 -34.58
C THR A 128 2.45 -3.12 -34.45
N SER A 129 2.43 -2.60 -33.23
CA SER A 129 2.34 -1.17 -32.94
C SER A 129 3.12 -0.81 -31.69
N ILE A 130 3.73 0.37 -31.71
CA ILE A 130 4.32 1.03 -30.54
C ILE A 130 3.84 2.47 -30.54
N SER A 131 3.07 2.87 -29.56
CA SER A 131 2.71 4.28 -29.32
C SER A 131 3.55 4.84 -28.18
N VAL A 132 4.11 6.03 -28.38
CA VAL A 132 4.95 6.72 -27.40
C VAL A 132 4.48 8.17 -27.26
N TYR A 133 4.16 8.59 -26.05
CA TYR A 133 3.93 10.00 -25.75
C TYR A 133 5.17 10.58 -25.04
N LEU A 134 5.78 11.57 -25.69
CA LEU A 134 6.97 12.28 -25.20
C LEU A 134 6.51 13.54 -24.43
N ASP A 135 6.52 13.49 -23.11
CA ASP A 135 5.94 14.54 -22.26
C ASP A 135 6.63 15.90 -22.41
N TRP A 136 7.95 15.92 -22.62
CA TRP A 136 8.74 17.15 -22.79
C TRP A 136 8.54 17.84 -24.14
N LEU A 137 7.98 17.13 -25.11
CA LEU A 137 7.66 17.67 -26.44
C LEU A 137 6.15 17.85 -26.65
N ASP A 138 5.34 17.32 -25.74
CA ASP A 138 3.87 17.23 -25.89
C ASP A 138 3.48 16.60 -27.23
N LYS A 139 4.12 15.44 -27.55
CA LYS A 139 3.94 14.75 -28.82
C LYS A 139 3.63 13.27 -28.65
N MET A 140 2.56 12.84 -29.30
CA MET A 140 2.26 11.43 -29.53
C MET A 140 2.93 10.99 -30.82
N VAL A 141 3.69 9.91 -30.77
CA VAL A 141 4.29 9.24 -31.93
C VAL A 141 3.81 7.80 -31.93
N THR A 142 3.33 7.34 -33.08
CA THR A 142 2.91 5.95 -33.25
C THR A 142 3.66 5.32 -34.42
N MET A 143 4.17 4.13 -34.19
CA MET A 143 4.92 3.34 -35.16
C MET A 143 4.18 2.03 -35.37
N VAL A 144 3.83 1.69 -36.61
CA VAL A 144 3.00 0.52 -36.92
C VAL A 144 3.55 -0.27 -38.10
N VAL A 145 3.33 -1.59 -38.03
CA VAL A 145 3.51 -2.51 -39.17
C VAL A 145 2.09 -2.90 -39.65
N PRO A 146 1.78 -2.78 -40.96
CA PRO A 146 0.44 -3.02 -41.44
C PRO A 146 0.09 -4.53 -41.43
N PRO A 147 -1.17 -4.88 -41.22
CA PRO A 147 -1.62 -6.26 -41.35
C PRO A 147 -1.60 -6.69 -42.83
N LYS A 148 -1.38 -7.98 -43.09
CA LYS A 148 -1.34 -8.57 -44.45
C LYS A 148 -2.65 -8.40 -45.24
N SER A 149 -3.72 -8.07 -44.57
CA SER A 149 -5.04 -7.82 -45.18
C SER A 149 -5.16 -6.46 -45.87
N TYR A 150 -4.21 -5.54 -45.63
CA TYR A 150 -4.21 -4.20 -46.23
C TYR A 150 -3.05 -4.06 -47.23
N SER A 151 -3.30 -3.32 -48.35
CA SER A 151 -2.18 -2.90 -49.19
C SER A 151 -1.35 -1.81 -48.50
N TRP A 152 -0.10 -1.63 -48.91
CA TRP A 152 0.77 -0.60 -48.38
C TRP A 152 0.16 0.80 -48.53
N GLU A 153 -0.41 1.09 -49.72
CA GLU A 153 -1.00 2.38 -50.04
C GLU A 153 -2.19 2.67 -49.10
N THR A 154 -3.10 1.70 -48.91
CA THR A 154 -4.26 1.85 -48.02
C THR A 154 -3.80 2.03 -46.58
N ALA A 155 -2.80 1.28 -46.13
CA ALA A 155 -2.28 1.41 -44.78
C ALA A 155 -1.60 2.77 -44.59
N GLN A 156 -0.90 3.29 -45.60
CA GLN A 156 -0.29 4.61 -45.53
C GLN A 156 -1.33 5.73 -45.47
N GLU A 157 -2.39 5.65 -46.32
CA GLU A 157 -3.52 6.58 -46.26
C GLU A 157 -4.19 6.62 -44.86
N ILE A 158 -4.28 5.49 -44.19
CA ILE A 158 -4.79 5.41 -42.80
C ILE A 158 -3.82 6.09 -41.84
N CYS A 159 -2.52 5.79 -41.92
CA CYS A 159 -1.52 6.42 -41.05
C CYS A 159 -1.48 7.94 -41.22
N ASP A 160 -1.63 8.45 -42.43
CA ASP A 160 -1.62 9.87 -42.74
C ASP A 160 -2.78 10.66 -42.12
N ARG A 161 -3.80 9.97 -41.58
CA ARG A 161 -4.92 10.59 -40.83
C ARG A 161 -4.54 10.92 -39.39
N PHE A 162 -3.44 10.35 -38.90
CA PHE A 162 -2.95 10.59 -37.54
C PHE A 162 -1.65 11.39 -37.55
N ASP A 163 -1.57 12.41 -36.70
CA ASP A 163 -0.35 13.16 -36.49
C ASP A 163 0.78 12.25 -35.94
N ASN A 164 1.96 12.33 -36.59
CA ASN A 164 3.14 11.57 -36.20
C ASN A 164 2.91 10.04 -36.14
N CYS A 165 2.16 9.49 -37.07
CA CYS A 165 2.01 8.06 -37.29
C CYS A 165 2.92 7.63 -38.43
N PHE A 166 3.75 6.60 -38.21
CA PHE A 166 4.74 6.12 -39.15
C PHE A 166 4.50 4.65 -39.47
N LEU A 167 4.41 4.35 -40.78
CA LEU A 167 4.22 2.99 -41.28
C LEU A 167 5.59 2.36 -41.59
N PHE A 168 5.78 1.10 -41.13
CA PHE A 168 7.00 0.34 -41.39
C PHE A 168 6.68 -0.96 -42.11
N GLU A 169 7.51 -1.34 -43.04
CA GLU A 169 7.38 -2.61 -43.73
C GLU A 169 7.78 -3.80 -42.82
N ARG A 170 8.74 -3.57 -41.93
CA ARG A 170 9.30 -4.60 -41.03
C ARG A 170 9.35 -4.11 -39.57
N GLU A 171 9.11 -5.03 -38.66
CA GLU A 171 9.28 -4.81 -37.23
C GLU A 171 10.70 -4.31 -36.86
N GLU A 172 11.70 -4.82 -37.59
CA GLU A 172 13.12 -4.45 -37.41
C GLU A 172 13.35 -2.94 -37.52
N ASP A 173 12.80 -2.32 -38.58
CA ASP A 173 12.92 -0.88 -38.83
C ASP A 173 12.12 -0.06 -37.81
N MET A 174 10.94 -0.56 -37.40
CA MET A 174 10.12 0.03 -36.36
C MET A 174 10.84 0.04 -34.99
N LEU A 175 11.44 -1.09 -34.59
CA LEU A 175 12.20 -1.20 -33.34
C LEU A 175 13.42 -0.28 -33.32
N ASN A 176 14.14 -0.15 -34.45
CA ASN A 176 15.26 0.77 -34.56
C ASN A 176 14.79 2.23 -34.35
N THR A 177 13.68 2.61 -35.00
CA THR A 177 13.09 3.95 -34.84
C THR A 177 12.61 4.20 -33.43
N PHE A 178 12.01 3.22 -32.77
CA PHE A 178 11.62 3.32 -31.36
C PHE A 178 12.84 3.60 -30.47
N LEU A 179 13.95 2.89 -30.66
CA LEU A 179 15.16 3.08 -29.89
C LEU A 179 15.78 4.49 -30.10
N ASP A 180 15.69 5.04 -31.32
CA ASP A 180 16.12 6.42 -31.61
C ASP A 180 15.18 7.45 -30.95
N LEU A 181 13.87 7.18 -31.00
CA LEU A 181 12.84 8.09 -30.45
C LEU A 181 12.99 8.29 -28.94
N ILE A 182 13.33 7.24 -28.21
CA ILE A 182 13.48 7.29 -26.75
C ILE A 182 14.87 7.77 -26.29
N ASP A 183 15.78 8.14 -27.21
CA ASP A 183 17.17 8.41 -26.83
C ASP A 183 17.28 9.50 -25.74
N ASP A 184 16.51 10.57 -25.83
CA ASP A 184 16.50 11.66 -24.83
C ASP A 184 15.52 11.44 -23.65
N ALA A 185 14.84 10.31 -23.57
CA ALA A 185 14.00 9.97 -22.43
C ALA A 185 14.84 9.57 -21.21
N ASP A 186 14.51 10.13 -20.05
CA ASP A 186 15.06 9.76 -18.74
C ASP A 186 14.29 8.61 -18.10
N ILE A 187 12.97 8.63 -18.29
CA ILE A 187 12.04 7.62 -17.77
C ILE A 187 11.29 6.99 -18.94
N LEU A 188 11.19 5.65 -18.90
CA LEU A 188 10.20 4.89 -19.65
C LEU A 188 9.12 4.44 -18.69
N SER A 189 7.85 4.70 -19.00
CA SER A 189 6.72 4.28 -18.18
C SER A 189 5.59 3.72 -19.02
N GLY A 190 4.99 2.65 -18.57
CA GLY A 190 3.84 1.99 -19.19
C GLY A 190 2.93 1.40 -18.11
N TRP A 191 1.76 0.93 -18.50
CA TRP A 191 0.82 0.28 -17.58
C TRP A 191 1.07 -1.22 -17.50
N ASN A 192 1.47 -1.75 -16.36
CA ASN A 192 1.95 -3.13 -16.17
C ASN A 192 3.19 -3.46 -17.02
N SER A 193 3.96 -2.46 -17.36
CA SER A 193 5.10 -2.55 -18.27
C SER A 193 6.28 -3.34 -17.70
N GLU A 194 6.39 -3.48 -16.37
CA GLU A 194 7.35 -4.38 -15.73
C GLU A 194 7.07 -5.84 -16.06
N GLY A 195 5.78 -6.21 -16.17
CA GLY A 195 5.35 -7.57 -16.44
C GLY A 195 5.24 -7.93 -17.93
N PHE A 196 5.17 -6.94 -18.82
CA PHE A 196 4.94 -7.21 -20.24
C PHE A 196 5.78 -6.33 -21.19
N ASP A 197 5.54 -5.03 -21.28
CA ASP A 197 6.09 -4.19 -22.35
C ASP A 197 7.61 -4.15 -22.36
N ILE A 198 8.24 -3.93 -21.21
CA ILE A 198 9.71 -3.88 -21.10
C ILE A 198 10.36 -5.24 -21.41
N PRO A 199 9.97 -6.35 -20.76
CA PRO A 199 10.59 -7.62 -21.06
C PRO A 199 10.28 -8.10 -22.47
N TYR A 200 9.05 -7.89 -22.97
CA TYR A 200 8.67 -8.28 -24.32
C TYR A 200 9.48 -7.52 -25.38
N THR A 201 9.53 -6.19 -25.31
CA THR A 201 10.30 -5.35 -26.22
C THR A 201 11.79 -5.69 -26.17
N THR A 202 12.37 -5.86 -24.98
CA THR A 202 13.78 -6.23 -24.82
C THR A 202 14.08 -7.57 -25.49
N MET A 203 13.24 -8.58 -25.28
CA MET A 203 13.42 -9.90 -25.90
C MET A 203 13.16 -9.89 -27.41
N ARG A 204 12.25 -9.03 -27.90
CA ARG A 204 12.05 -8.84 -29.35
C ARG A 204 13.26 -8.16 -30.00
N ILE A 205 13.85 -7.14 -29.36
CA ILE A 205 15.10 -6.53 -29.82
C ILE A 205 16.21 -7.57 -29.94
N ILE A 206 16.38 -8.44 -28.91
CA ILE A 206 17.36 -9.52 -28.95
C ILE A 206 17.12 -10.47 -30.14
N LYS A 207 15.86 -10.77 -30.44
CA LYS A 207 15.47 -11.76 -31.47
C LYS A 207 15.51 -11.19 -32.88
N VAL A 208 15.10 -9.94 -33.06
CA VAL A 208 14.90 -9.30 -34.37
C VAL A 208 16.10 -8.47 -34.80
N LEU A 209 16.71 -7.72 -33.88
CA LEU A 209 17.91 -6.95 -34.12
C LEU A 209 19.14 -7.73 -33.62
N SER A 210 19.64 -7.40 -32.45
CA SER A 210 20.69 -8.13 -31.78
C SER A 210 20.66 -7.90 -30.27
N LYS A 211 21.40 -8.71 -29.50
CA LYS A 211 21.61 -8.48 -28.08
C LYS A 211 22.30 -7.15 -27.81
N ASP A 212 23.21 -6.71 -28.66
CA ASP A 212 23.95 -5.45 -28.50
C ASP A 212 23.04 -4.23 -28.69
N ASP A 213 22.01 -4.31 -29.52
CA ASP A 213 21.04 -3.23 -29.70
C ASP A 213 20.23 -2.93 -28.42
N THR A 214 20.13 -3.88 -27.50
CA THR A 214 19.50 -3.62 -26.18
C THR A 214 20.23 -2.56 -25.35
N ARG A 215 21.52 -2.26 -25.66
CA ARG A 215 22.27 -1.17 -25.03
C ARG A 215 21.63 0.21 -25.23
N ARG A 216 20.89 0.37 -26.32
CA ARG A 216 20.16 1.64 -26.62
C ARG A 216 18.97 1.87 -25.67
N LEU A 217 18.51 0.84 -24.96
CA LEU A 217 17.55 0.98 -23.85
C LEU A 217 18.20 1.58 -22.59
N CYS A 218 19.52 1.52 -22.48
CA CYS A 218 20.30 1.99 -21.33
C CYS A 218 21.22 3.16 -21.71
N LEU A 219 21.85 3.78 -20.70
CA LEU A 219 22.91 4.75 -20.90
C LEU A 219 24.29 4.11 -20.66
N TRP A 220 25.37 4.85 -20.89
CA TRP A 220 26.77 4.44 -20.72
C TRP A 220 27.14 3.13 -21.46
N GLY A 221 26.41 2.79 -22.52
CA GLY A 221 26.60 1.54 -23.25
C GLY A 221 26.34 0.28 -22.43
N GLN A 222 25.61 0.37 -21.35
CA GLN A 222 25.24 -0.77 -20.52
C GLN A 222 24.12 -1.60 -21.17
N MET A 223 24.08 -2.89 -20.86
CA MET A 223 22.95 -3.74 -21.22
C MET A 223 21.90 -3.73 -20.12
N PRO A 224 20.61 -3.89 -20.45
CA PRO A 224 19.57 -4.13 -19.46
C PRO A 224 19.91 -5.36 -18.62
N LYS A 225 19.75 -5.26 -17.31
CA LYS A 225 20.03 -6.35 -16.38
C LYS A 225 18.81 -7.24 -16.25
N GLN A 226 18.89 -8.46 -16.75
CA GLN A 226 17.83 -9.45 -16.59
C GLN A 226 17.61 -9.77 -15.12
N ARG A 227 16.33 -9.79 -14.70
CA ARG A 227 15.90 -10.14 -13.36
C ARG A 227 14.66 -11.03 -13.45
N THR A 228 14.61 -12.05 -12.62
CA THR A 228 13.37 -12.79 -12.32
C THR A 228 12.86 -12.39 -10.95
N PHE A 229 11.55 -12.31 -10.82
CA PHE A 229 10.90 -12.03 -9.54
C PHE A 229 9.66 -12.90 -9.39
N GLU A 230 9.40 -13.33 -8.17
CA GLU A 230 8.19 -14.09 -7.88
C GLU A 230 7.04 -13.13 -7.62
N ARG A 231 5.95 -13.32 -8.37
CA ARG A 231 4.72 -12.56 -8.19
C ARG A 231 3.52 -13.49 -8.30
N PHE A 232 2.66 -13.46 -7.27
CA PHE A 232 1.48 -14.31 -7.18
C PHE A 232 1.74 -15.83 -7.24
N GLY A 233 2.98 -16.26 -6.97
CA GLY A 233 3.38 -17.66 -7.00
C GLY A 233 3.93 -18.13 -8.35
N ALA A 234 4.18 -17.22 -9.29
CA ALA A 234 4.87 -17.48 -10.54
C ALA A 234 6.12 -16.62 -10.68
N GLU A 235 7.18 -17.20 -11.26
CA GLU A 235 8.34 -16.42 -11.68
C GLU A 235 8.00 -15.63 -12.94
N GLN A 236 8.36 -14.35 -12.93
CA GLN A 236 8.21 -13.44 -14.06
C GLN A 236 9.57 -12.87 -14.46
N LEU A 237 9.78 -12.74 -15.76
CA LEU A 237 10.96 -12.13 -16.35
C LEU A 237 10.76 -10.63 -16.47
N THR A 238 11.79 -9.85 -16.10
CA THR A 238 11.86 -8.42 -16.41
C THR A 238 13.31 -7.97 -16.60
N PHE A 239 13.50 -6.71 -16.98
CA PHE A 239 14.81 -6.11 -17.17
C PHE A 239 14.89 -4.77 -16.43
N ASP A 240 15.95 -4.62 -15.63
CA ASP A 240 16.28 -3.32 -15.02
C ASP A 240 17.13 -2.53 -16.03
N LEU A 241 16.66 -1.37 -16.43
CA LEU A 241 17.38 -0.44 -17.28
C LEU A 241 18.41 0.33 -16.45
N ILE A 242 19.52 0.73 -17.06
CA ILE A 242 20.63 1.39 -16.37
C ILE A 242 20.82 2.78 -16.97
N GLY A 243 20.75 3.81 -16.13
CA GLY A 243 20.90 5.22 -16.54
C GLY A 243 19.61 5.83 -17.05
N ARG A 244 18.84 5.13 -17.86
CA ARG A 244 17.43 5.42 -18.15
C ARG A 244 16.59 4.58 -17.20
N VAL A 245 15.66 5.21 -16.52
CA VAL A 245 14.89 4.55 -15.47
C VAL A 245 13.58 4.00 -16.04
N HIS A 246 13.24 2.76 -15.73
CA HIS A 246 11.90 2.23 -15.96
C HIS A 246 11.09 2.28 -14.67
N LEU A 247 9.88 2.86 -14.74
CA LEU A 247 8.89 2.85 -13.65
C LEU A 247 7.53 2.44 -14.20
N ASP A 248 7.05 1.29 -13.74
CA ASP A 248 5.69 0.81 -14.06
C ASP A 248 4.64 1.66 -13.37
N TYR A 249 3.81 2.36 -14.15
CA TYR A 249 2.82 3.29 -13.61
C TYR A 249 1.72 2.61 -12.79
N MET A 250 1.35 1.37 -13.11
CA MET A 250 0.42 0.59 -12.29
C MET A 250 1.00 0.32 -10.90
N GLN A 251 2.31 0.08 -10.77
CA GLN A 251 2.96 -0.10 -9.48
C GLN A 251 3.02 1.21 -8.69
N LEU A 252 3.31 2.33 -9.36
CA LEU A 252 3.25 3.67 -8.74
C LEU A 252 1.84 3.97 -8.23
N TYR A 253 0.81 3.68 -9.04
CA TYR A 253 -0.58 3.87 -8.67
C TYR A 253 -0.94 3.06 -7.42
N ARG A 254 -0.57 1.78 -7.38
CA ARG A 254 -0.79 0.91 -6.21
C ARG A 254 -0.05 1.39 -4.97
N LYS A 255 1.14 1.93 -5.13
CA LYS A 255 1.97 2.42 -4.02
C LYS A 255 1.42 3.68 -3.38
N TYR A 256 0.99 4.65 -4.20
CA TYR A 256 0.61 5.98 -3.73
C TYR A 256 -0.91 6.15 -3.55
N THR A 257 -1.71 5.13 -3.89
CA THR A 257 -3.16 5.10 -3.66
C THR A 257 -3.48 4.19 -2.49
N TYR A 258 -4.05 4.76 -1.41
CA TYR A 258 -4.34 4.00 -0.18
C TYR A 258 -5.63 3.17 -0.26
N GLU A 259 -6.56 3.54 -1.12
CA GLU A 259 -7.80 2.79 -1.30
C GLU A 259 -7.63 1.65 -2.30
N GLU A 260 -8.10 0.46 -1.91
CA GLU A 260 -8.10 -0.69 -2.82
C GLU A 260 -9.14 -0.49 -3.93
N ARG A 261 -8.75 -0.74 -5.19
CA ARG A 261 -9.63 -0.67 -6.35
C ARG A 261 -10.19 -2.05 -6.69
N HIS A 262 -11.40 -2.09 -7.22
CA HIS A 262 -12.02 -3.35 -7.68
C HIS A 262 -11.21 -3.98 -8.82
N SER A 263 -10.61 -3.20 -9.68
CA SER A 263 -9.71 -3.60 -10.76
C SER A 263 -8.56 -2.61 -10.89
N TYR A 264 -7.40 -3.10 -11.33
CA TYR A 264 -6.22 -2.31 -11.67
C TYR A 264 -5.94 -2.37 -13.18
N SER A 265 -6.92 -2.75 -14.01
CA SER A 265 -6.81 -2.56 -15.46
C SER A 265 -6.75 -1.06 -15.79
N LEU A 266 -6.08 -0.72 -16.89
CA LEU A 266 -5.99 0.68 -17.32
C LEU A 266 -7.38 1.30 -17.53
N ASP A 267 -8.32 0.53 -18.13
CA ASP A 267 -9.70 0.96 -18.34
C ASP A 267 -10.44 1.33 -17.03
N ALA A 268 -10.35 0.43 -16.03
CA ALA A 268 -11.01 0.65 -14.73
C ALA A 268 -10.44 1.84 -13.97
N ILE A 269 -9.12 2.05 -14.05
CA ILE A 269 -8.47 3.18 -13.39
C ILE A 269 -8.71 4.49 -14.14
N ALA A 270 -8.72 4.45 -15.48
CA ALA A 270 -9.07 5.60 -16.32
C ALA A 270 -10.50 6.07 -16.06
N GLU A 271 -11.45 5.15 -15.99
CA GLU A 271 -12.84 5.47 -15.64
C GLU A 271 -12.94 6.11 -14.24
N TYR A 272 -12.27 5.53 -13.26
CA TYR A 272 -12.28 6.03 -11.88
C TYR A 272 -11.62 7.40 -11.74
N GLU A 273 -10.45 7.58 -12.32
CA GLU A 273 -9.64 8.79 -12.14
C GLU A 273 -10.00 9.91 -13.14
N LEU A 274 -10.27 9.56 -14.40
CA LEU A 274 -10.46 10.53 -15.48
C LEU A 274 -11.93 10.63 -15.92
N GLY A 275 -12.77 9.63 -15.61
CA GLY A 275 -14.09 9.50 -16.20
C GLY A 275 -14.07 9.06 -17.67
N GLU A 276 -12.92 8.60 -18.16
CA GLU A 276 -12.70 8.14 -19.53
C GLU A 276 -12.57 6.60 -19.55
N ARG A 277 -12.92 5.97 -20.65
CA ARG A 277 -12.75 4.55 -20.89
C ARG A 277 -11.88 4.31 -22.12
N LYS A 278 -11.31 3.11 -22.21
CA LYS A 278 -10.65 2.63 -23.41
C LYS A 278 -11.62 2.59 -24.58
N LEU A 279 -11.06 2.68 -25.80
CA LEU A 279 -11.85 2.54 -27.03
C LEU A 279 -12.48 1.15 -27.06
N GLN A 280 -13.81 1.09 -27.18
CA GLN A 280 -14.52 -0.17 -27.28
C GLN A 280 -14.51 -0.69 -28.72
N TYR A 281 -14.27 -1.98 -28.90
CA TYR A 281 -14.31 -2.65 -30.19
C TYR A 281 -14.99 -4.01 -30.08
N GLU A 282 -15.46 -4.53 -31.22
CA GLU A 282 -16.08 -5.85 -31.29
C GLU A 282 -15.05 -6.92 -31.67
N GLY A 283 -15.13 -8.10 -31.07
CA GLY A 283 -14.26 -9.23 -31.36
C GLY A 283 -12.94 -9.19 -30.55
N THR A 284 -11.89 -9.72 -31.15
CA THR A 284 -10.54 -9.82 -30.56
C THR A 284 -9.62 -8.75 -31.13
N LEU A 285 -8.49 -8.48 -30.44
CA LEU A 285 -7.54 -7.45 -30.87
C LEU A 285 -6.90 -7.76 -32.23
N ASP A 286 -6.63 -9.05 -32.53
CA ASP A 286 -6.16 -9.47 -33.82
C ASP A 286 -7.21 -9.27 -34.92
N GLN A 287 -8.50 -9.43 -34.62
CA GLN A 287 -9.57 -9.11 -35.55
C GLN A 287 -9.66 -7.61 -35.80
N LEU A 288 -9.49 -6.78 -34.75
CA LEU A 288 -9.40 -5.34 -34.90
C LEU A 288 -8.23 -4.96 -35.81
N TYR A 289 -7.04 -5.50 -35.55
CA TYR A 289 -5.85 -5.26 -36.35
C TYR A 289 -6.07 -5.59 -37.84
N ASN A 290 -6.64 -6.77 -38.13
CA ASN A 290 -6.83 -7.26 -39.50
C ASN A 290 -8.03 -6.68 -40.24
N LYS A 291 -9.06 -6.15 -39.54
CA LYS A 291 -10.32 -5.70 -40.16
C LYS A 291 -10.54 -4.19 -40.08
N ASP A 292 -10.00 -3.53 -39.05
CA ASP A 292 -10.19 -2.09 -38.82
C ASP A 292 -8.88 -1.49 -38.31
N PHE A 293 -7.89 -1.37 -39.20
CA PHE A 293 -6.54 -0.93 -38.89
C PHE A 293 -6.51 0.52 -38.38
N GLU A 294 -7.42 1.38 -38.85
CA GLU A 294 -7.55 2.75 -38.35
C GLU A 294 -7.93 2.76 -36.86
N LYS A 295 -8.94 2.02 -36.49
CA LYS A 295 -9.37 1.91 -35.10
C LYS A 295 -8.33 1.22 -34.22
N PHE A 296 -7.55 0.28 -34.75
CA PHE A 296 -6.44 -0.35 -34.04
C PHE A 296 -5.33 0.66 -33.69
N ILE A 297 -4.97 1.54 -34.64
CA ILE A 297 -4.02 2.62 -34.38
C ILE A 297 -4.55 3.56 -33.30
N ASP A 298 -5.81 3.98 -33.43
CA ASP A 298 -6.45 4.87 -32.45
C ASP A 298 -6.51 4.24 -31.05
N TYR A 299 -6.80 2.94 -30.97
CA TYR A 299 -6.82 2.18 -29.71
C TYR A 299 -5.47 2.26 -28.98
N ASN A 300 -4.36 1.91 -29.66
CA ASN A 300 -3.03 1.96 -29.04
C ASN A 300 -2.60 3.39 -28.65
N ARG A 301 -2.95 4.39 -29.48
CA ARG A 301 -2.72 5.82 -29.17
C ARG A 301 -3.50 6.28 -27.94
N GLN A 302 -4.77 5.89 -27.85
CA GLN A 302 -5.62 6.25 -26.71
C GLN A 302 -5.13 5.63 -25.40
N ASP A 303 -4.69 4.38 -25.40
CA ASP A 303 -4.14 3.72 -24.22
C ASP A 303 -2.90 4.46 -23.69
N THR A 304 -2.00 4.83 -24.58
CA THR A 304 -0.82 5.64 -24.22
C THR A 304 -1.21 7.05 -23.73
N MET A 305 -2.19 7.70 -24.35
CA MET A 305 -2.67 9.02 -23.94
C MET A 305 -3.38 8.99 -22.57
N ILE A 306 -4.18 7.96 -22.30
CA ILE A 306 -4.81 7.75 -20.98
C ILE A 306 -3.73 7.70 -19.89
N LEU A 307 -2.64 6.97 -20.12
CA LEU A 307 -1.53 6.88 -19.18
C LEU A 307 -0.87 8.24 -18.92
N ALA A 308 -0.61 9.02 -19.96
CA ALA A 308 -0.08 10.38 -19.85
C ALA A 308 -1.04 11.29 -19.06
N LYS A 309 -2.35 11.25 -19.34
CA LYS A 309 -3.37 12.01 -18.60
C LYS A 309 -3.45 11.60 -17.12
N LEU A 310 -3.30 10.31 -16.81
CA LEU A 310 -3.24 9.84 -15.44
C LEU A 310 -2.07 10.49 -14.69
N ASP A 311 -0.87 10.53 -15.28
CA ASP A 311 0.26 11.19 -14.62
C ASP A 311 0.11 12.70 -14.56
N GLN A 312 -0.44 13.36 -15.59
CA GLN A 312 -0.76 14.80 -15.55
C GLN A 312 -1.65 15.15 -14.36
N LYS A 313 -2.64 14.28 -14.02
CA LYS A 313 -3.53 14.46 -12.87
C LYS A 313 -2.87 14.06 -11.56
N LEU A 314 -2.27 12.87 -11.48
CA LEU A 314 -1.83 12.25 -10.23
C LEU A 314 -0.38 12.62 -9.86
N ARG A 315 0.47 12.93 -10.83
CA ARG A 315 1.86 13.38 -10.66
C ARG A 315 2.72 12.40 -9.86
N PHE A 316 2.50 11.09 -10.01
CA PHE A 316 3.22 10.09 -9.22
C PHE A 316 4.69 9.93 -9.62
N LEU A 317 5.05 10.17 -10.88
CA LEU A 317 6.45 10.21 -11.31
C LEU A 317 7.21 11.37 -10.66
N ASP A 318 6.61 12.54 -10.64
CA ASP A 318 7.16 13.71 -9.96
C ASP A 318 7.29 13.47 -8.44
N LEU A 319 6.28 12.82 -7.83
CA LEU A 319 6.30 12.49 -6.41
C LEU A 319 7.45 11.54 -6.07
N ALA A 320 7.65 10.49 -6.89
CA ALA A 320 8.76 9.56 -6.73
C ALA A 320 10.12 10.26 -6.89
N ASN A 321 10.23 11.18 -7.84
CA ASN A 321 11.44 11.96 -8.08
C ASN A 321 11.78 12.89 -6.90
N GLU A 322 10.81 13.61 -6.35
CA GLU A 322 10.98 14.41 -5.13
C GLU A 322 11.38 13.55 -3.94
N LEU A 323 10.74 12.39 -3.76
CA LEU A 323 11.07 11.44 -2.70
C LEU A 323 12.51 10.93 -2.81
N ALA A 324 12.99 10.66 -4.03
CA ALA A 324 14.36 10.23 -4.28
C ALA A 324 15.37 11.31 -3.87
N HIS A 325 15.15 12.57 -4.26
CA HIS A 325 16.05 13.69 -3.98
C HIS A 325 16.03 14.08 -2.49
N ASP A 326 14.85 14.08 -1.87
CA ASP A 326 14.72 14.39 -0.42
C ASP A 326 15.52 13.42 0.46
N ASN A 327 15.67 12.17 0.01
CA ASN A 327 16.34 11.11 0.77
C ASN A 327 17.68 10.65 0.15
N THR A 328 18.16 11.30 -0.91
CA THR A 328 19.41 10.96 -1.64
C THR A 328 19.48 9.49 -2.06
N VAL A 329 18.39 8.99 -2.64
CA VAL A 329 18.28 7.63 -3.19
C VAL A 329 18.01 7.66 -4.68
N LEU A 330 18.25 6.56 -5.37
CA LEU A 330 17.88 6.42 -6.79
C LEU A 330 16.36 6.31 -6.96
N LEU A 331 15.86 6.74 -8.10
CA LEU A 331 14.44 6.74 -8.41
C LEU A 331 13.78 5.35 -8.27
N PRO A 332 14.38 4.24 -8.76
CA PRO A 332 13.84 2.90 -8.53
C PRO A 332 13.82 2.49 -7.05
N THR A 333 14.74 3.02 -6.24
CA THR A 333 14.79 2.73 -4.79
C THR A 333 13.53 3.25 -4.07
N THR A 334 12.88 4.29 -4.59
CA THR A 334 11.66 4.85 -4.01
C THR A 334 10.52 3.85 -3.97
N MET A 335 10.56 2.79 -4.77
CA MET A 335 9.56 1.72 -4.72
C MET A 335 9.64 0.89 -3.43
N GLY A 336 10.76 0.92 -2.70
CA GLY A 336 10.98 0.23 -1.44
C GLY A 336 11.02 1.16 -0.22
N ALA A 337 10.00 1.15 0.64
CA ALA A 337 9.94 2.03 1.82
C ALA A 337 11.12 1.83 2.79
N VAL A 338 11.60 0.59 2.98
CA VAL A 338 12.71 0.26 3.89
C VAL A 338 14.01 0.96 3.44
N ALA A 339 14.36 0.87 2.17
CA ALA A 339 15.60 1.43 1.65
C ALA A 339 15.60 2.98 1.71
N VAL A 340 14.46 3.61 1.40
CA VAL A 340 14.31 5.07 1.51
C VAL A 340 14.46 5.53 2.95
N THR A 341 13.74 4.89 3.88
CA THR A 341 13.79 5.24 5.32
C THR A 341 15.17 5.01 5.90
N GLU A 342 15.81 3.90 5.56
CA GLU A 342 17.17 3.60 6.03
C GLU A 342 18.16 4.69 5.60
N GLN A 343 18.11 5.12 4.33
CA GLN A 343 19.00 6.18 3.86
C GLN A 343 18.67 7.53 4.52
N ALA A 344 17.41 7.85 4.75
CA ALA A 344 17.01 9.06 5.47
C ALA A 344 17.60 9.11 6.90
N ILE A 345 17.57 7.98 7.61
CA ILE A 345 18.15 7.89 8.97
C ILE A 345 19.68 8.00 8.91
N ILE A 346 20.33 7.39 7.91
CA ILE A 346 21.77 7.52 7.69
C ILE A 346 22.15 8.99 7.47
N ASN A 347 21.43 9.69 6.57
CA ASN A 347 21.67 11.10 6.30
C ASN A 347 21.53 11.96 7.56
N GLU A 348 20.51 11.72 8.38
CA GLU A 348 20.29 12.42 9.64
C GLU A 348 21.45 12.17 10.64
N ALA A 349 21.90 10.92 10.76
CA ALA A 349 23.04 10.57 11.63
C ALA A 349 24.33 11.27 11.16
N HIS A 350 24.61 11.25 9.86
CA HIS A 350 25.79 11.89 9.28
C HIS A 350 25.77 13.42 9.45
N GLN A 351 24.62 14.07 9.32
CA GLN A 351 24.47 15.51 9.59
C GLN A 351 24.80 15.86 11.05
N ARG A 352 24.61 14.93 11.98
CA ARG A 352 24.99 15.06 13.39
C ARG A 352 26.43 14.61 13.67
N GLY A 353 27.18 14.18 12.65
CA GLY A 353 28.54 13.65 12.81
C GLY A 353 28.60 12.29 13.47
N LEU A 354 27.51 11.52 13.42
CA LEU A 354 27.41 10.19 14.03
C LEU A 354 27.57 9.07 13.00
N VAL A 355 28.16 7.97 13.42
CA VAL A 355 28.40 6.76 12.61
C VAL A 355 27.33 5.72 12.92
N VAL A 356 26.76 5.11 11.86
CA VAL A 356 25.66 4.13 11.99
C VAL A 356 26.17 2.68 11.98
N PRO A 357 25.41 1.72 12.57
CA PRO A 357 25.80 0.31 12.54
C PRO A 357 25.67 -0.30 11.16
N ASN A 358 26.37 -1.41 10.91
CA ASN A 358 26.10 -2.28 9.77
C ASN A 358 24.74 -2.98 9.91
N ARG A 359 24.17 -3.46 8.78
CA ARG A 359 23.00 -4.33 8.81
C ARG A 359 23.31 -5.63 9.56
N LYS A 360 22.37 -6.09 10.36
CA LYS A 360 22.44 -7.39 11.04
C LYS A 360 22.15 -8.52 10.05
N ASN A 361 22.80 -9.66 10.19
CA ASN A 361 22.41 -10.86 9.46
C ASN A 361 21.03 -11.32 9.93
N ARG A 362 20.22 -11.89 9.03
CA ARG A 362 18.88 -12.37 9.39
C ARG A 362 18.91 -13.49 10.43
N ASP A 363 19.90 -14.36 10.35
CA ASP A 363 20.06 -15.49 11.26
C ASP A 363 20.37 -15.07 12.71
N ASP A 364 20.91 -13.86 12.90
CA ASP A 364 21.25 -13.31 14.21
C ASP A 364 20.08 -12.57 14.89
N GLN A 365 18.93 -12.45 14.23
CA GLN A 365 17.81 -11.60 14.71
C GLN A 365 16.81 -12.32 15.63
N GLY A 366 16.83 -13.64 15.67
CA GLY A 366 15.89 -14.43 16.47
C GLY A 366 14.42 -14.26 16.04
N ASP A 367 13.49 -14.35 17.00
CA ASP A 367 12.07 -14.12 16.75
C ASP A 367 11.80 -12.63 16.50
N THR A 368 11.29 -12.32 15.30
CA THR A 368 11.01 -10.95 14.84
C THR A 368 9.54 -10.54 14.97
N GLN A 369 8.65 -11.44 15.43
CA GLN A 369 7.23 -11.12 15.59
C GLN A 369 7.03 -10.12 16.74
N ALA A 370 6.24 -9.08 16.48
CA ALA A 370 5.85 -8.07 17.47
C ALA A 370 4.33 -7.99 17.61
N ALA A 371 3.87 -7.61 18.82
CA ALA A 371 2.46 -7.37 19.06
C ALA A 371 1.91 -6.30 18.11
N GLY A 372 0.75 -6.55 17.51
CA GLY A 372 0.06 -5.60 16.65
C GLY A 372 -0.70 -4.51 17.41
N ALA A 373 -1.36 -3.63 16.66
CA ALA A 373 -2.25 -2.61 17.21
C ALA A 373 -3.45 -3.22 17.97
N TYR A 374 -4.05 -2.43 18.86
CA TYR A 374 -5.31 -2.79 19.49
C TYR A 374 -6.48 -2.43 18.57
N VAL A 375 -7.42 -3.37 18.43
CA VAL A 375 -8.68 -3.15 17.73
C VAL A 375 -9.80 -3.67 18.60
N ALA A 376 -10.67 -2.79 19.08
CA ALA A 376 -11.78 -3.13 19.92
C ALA A 376 -12.84 -3.99 19.19
N PHE A 377 -13.62 -4.76 19.94
CA PHE A 377 -14.88 -5.28 19.42
C PHE A 377 -15.93 -4.17 19.38
N PRO A 378 -16.60 -3.94 18.23
CA PRO A 378 -17.60 -2.89 18.17
C PRO A 378 -18.87 -3.30 18.94
N LYS A 379 -19.55 -2.33 19.49
CA LYS A 379 -20.96 -2.49 19.90
C LYS A 379 -21.79 -2.59 18.63
N LYS A 380 -22.20 -3.81 18.29
CA LYS A 380 -22.91 -4.12 17.04
C LYS A 380 -24.27 -3.43 16.98
N GLY A 381 -24.70 -3.07 15.79
CA GLY A 381 -26.00 -2.47 15.52
C GLY A 381 -25.92 -1.06 14.97
N MET A 382 -27.09 -0.41 14.97
CA MET A 382 -27.24 0.99 14.57
C MET A 382 -27.03 1.91 15.78
N HIS A 383 -26.27 2.97 15.56
CA HIS A 383 -26.01 4.02 16.56
C HIS A 383 -26.29 5.39 15.97
N ASP A 384 -26.73 6.31 16.83
CA ASP A 384 -27.03 7.69 16.46
C ASP A 384 -25.99 8.67 17.02
N TRP A 385 -25.78 9.77 16.34
CA TRP A 385 -24.96 10.90 16.79
C TRP A 385 -23.53 10.49 17.16
N ILE A 386 -22.81 9.96 16.19
CA ILE A 386 -21.47 9.38 16.39
C ILE A 386 -20.41 10.44 16.16
N GLY A 387 -19.48 10.58 17.12
CA GLY A 387 -18.23 11.28 16.96
C GLY A 387 -17.07 10.32 16.74
N ALA A 388 -16.03 10.77 16.04
CA ALA A 388 -14.76 10.08 16.01
C ALA A 388 -13.63 11.05 16.35
N ILE A 389 -12.75 10.62 17.26
CA ILE A 389 -11.48 11.28 17.56
C ILE A 389 -10.37 10.37 17.06
N ASP A 390 -9.43 10.95 16.33
CA ASP A 390 -8.27 10.26 15.76
C ASP A 390 -6.97 10.89 16.30
N ILE A 391 -6.01 10.05 16.73
CA ILE A 391 -4.72 10.52 17.23
C ILE A 391 -3.78 10.75 16.03
N ASN A 392 -3.39 11.97 15.83
CA ASN A 392 -2.51 12.36 14.74
C ASN A 392 -1.18 11.63 14.76
N SER A 393 -0.96 10.74 13.78
CA SER A 393 0.30 9.99 13.64
C SER A 393 0.73 9.33 14.97
N LEU A 394 -0.12 8.51 15.58
CA LEU A 394 0.08 7.91 16.91
C LEU A 394 1.49 7.31 17.09
N TYR A 395 1.93 6.44 16.18
CA TYR A 395 3.23 5.78 16.32
C TYR A 395 4.43 6.74 16.17
N PRO A 396 4.50 7.62 15.18
CA PRO A 396 5.53 8.67 15.13
C PRO A 396 5.53 9.56 16.37
N SER A 397 4.34 9.90 16.91
CA SER A 397 4.22 10.72 18.10
C SER A 397 4.70 9.98 19.36
N ALA A 398 4.39 8.69 19.51
CA ALA A 398 4.89 7.84 20.60
C ALA A 398 6.42 7.68 20.54
N ILE A 399 6.99 7.44 19.35
CA ILE A 399 8.43 7.34 19.13
C ILE A 399 9.12 8.65 19.54
N ARG A 400 8.55 9.81 19.20
CA ARG A 400 9.09 11.12 19.55
C ARG A 400 8.95 11.38 21.05
N ALA A 401 7.81 11.06 21.65
CA ALA A 401 7.53 11.31 23.07
C ALA A 401 8.45 10.51 23.99
N LEU A 402 8.70 9.24 23.69
CA LEU A 402 9.58 8.35 24.46
C LEU A 402 11.01 8.28 23.91
N ASN A 403 11.39 9.13 22.96
CA ASN A 403 12.72 9.14 22.36
C ASN A 403 13.21 7.75 21.89
N MET A 404 12.30 6.95 21.28
CA MET A 404 12.53 5.55 20.94
C MET A 404 13.52 5.40 19.78
N ALA A 405 14.72 4.91 20.06
CA ALA A 405 15.74 4.51 19.08
C ALA A 405 16.67 3.48 19.74
N GLN A 406 17.48 2.79 18.95
CA GLN A 406 18.41 1.78 19.47
C GLN A 406 19.40 2.39 20.48
N GLU A 407 19.91 3.57 20.16
CA GLU A 407 20.92 4.28 20.98
C GLU A 407 20.37 4.89 22.26
N SER A 408 19.08 5.04 22.40
CA SER A 408 18.44 5.57 23.61
C SER A 408 17.98 4.48 24.58
N ILE A 409 18.06 3.20 24.21
CA ILE A 409 17.72 2.10 25.09
C ILE A 409 18.77 2.01 26.20
N VAL A 410 18.31 2.03 27.44
CA VAL A 410 19.14 1.87 28.68
C VAL A 410 19.05 0.45 29.23
N GLY A 411 17.87 -0.16 29.10
CA GLY A 411 17.61 -1.51 29.60
C GLY A 411 16.24 -2.03 29.15
N GLN A 412 16.02 -3.31 29.46
CA GLN A 412 14.79 -4.01 29.14
C GLN A 412 14.32 -4.82 30.33
N LEU A 413 13.07 -4.67 30.73
CA LEU A 413 12.42 -5.64 31.62
C LEU A 413 12.31 -6.96 30.86
N ARG A 414 13.00 -8.00 31.35
CA ARG A 414 13.02 -9.29 30.63
C ARG A 414 11.61 -9.90 30.63
N PRO A 415 11.01 -10.17 29.45
CA PRO A 415 9.58 -10.47 29.31
C PRO A 415 9.20 -11.92 29.66
N ILE A 416 9.68 -12.46 30.79
CA ILE A 416 9.51 -13.86 31.19
C ILE A 416 8.02 -14.23 31.36
N MET A 417 7.27 -13.41 32.10
CA MET A 417 5.84 -13.64 32.35
C MET A 417 5.03 -13.47 31.07
N THR A 418 5.34 -12.43 30.30
CA THR A 418 4.67 -12.13 29.03
C THR A 418 4.89 -13.26 28.01
N GLU A 419 6.14 -13.68 27.79
CA GLU A 419 6.48 -14.74 26.84
C GLU A 419 5.80 -16.08 27.22
N ARG A 420 5.82 -16.43 28.50
CA ARG A 420 5.11 -17.60 29.00
C ARG A 420 3.60 -17.53 28.75
N TYR A 421 2.98 -16.39 29.08
CA TYR A 421 1.55 -16.19 28.85
C TYR A 421 1.17 -16.33 27.35
N ILE A 422 1.94 -15.71 26.45
CA ILE A 422 1.72 -15.79 25.01
C ILE A 422 1.91 -17.21 24.49
N ALA A 423 2.97 -17.91 24.95
CA ALA A 423 3.24 -19.31 24.58
C ALA A 423 2.10 -20.23 25.03
N ASP A 424 1.59 -20.08 26.27
CA ASP A 424 0.46 -20.85 26.78
C ASP A 424 -0.82 -20.63 25.95
N LYS A 425 -1.11 -19.38 25.52
CA LYS A 425 -2.25 -19.07 24.64
C LYS A 425 -2.12 -19.71 23.27
N ILE A 426 -0.94 -19.66 22.66
CA ILE A 426 -0.66 -20.28 21.37
C ILE A 426 -0.78 -21.80 21.47
N ALA A 427 -0.25 -22.40 22.52
CA ALA A 427 -0.38 -23.84 22.79
C ALA A 427 -1.83 -24.26 22.99
N ALA A 428 -2.70 -23.37 23.51
CA ALA A 428 -4.13 -23.57 23.61
C ALA A 428 -4.91 -23.34 22.31
N GLY A 429 -4.24 -23.02 21.19
CA GLY A 429 -4.83 -22.86 19.86
C GLY A 429 -5.11 -21.43 19.41
N SER A 430 -4.70 -20.42 20.18
CA SER A 430 -4.81 -19.01 19.75
C SER A 430 -3.79 -18.69 18.68
N SER A 431 -4.15 -17.82 17.72
CA SER A 431 -3.13 -17.20 16.86
C SER A 431 -2.24 -16.26 17.67
N PHE A 432 -1.07 -15.92 17.15
CA PHE A 432 -0.18 -14.94 17.80
C PHE A 432 -0.89 -13.60 18.06
N ALA A 433 -1.68 -13.11 17.11
CA ALA A 433 -2.43 -11.88 17.26
C ALA A 433 -3.51 -11.96 18.35
N ASP A 434 -4.25 -13.09 18.41
CA ASP A 434 -5.30 -13.30 19.42
C ASP A 434 -4.71 -13.49 20.82
N ALA A 435 -3.49 -14.05 20.94
CA ALA A 435 -2.81 -14.18 22.22
C ALA A 435 -2.52 -12.82 22.88
N TRP A 436 -2.28 -11.77 22.06
CA TRP A 436 -2.09 -10.39 22.50
C TRP A 436 -3.40 -9.60 22.64
N GLU A 437 -4.55 -10.20 22.35
CA GLU A 437 -5.83 -9.51 22.49
C GLU A 437 -6.07 -9.09 23.95
N ASN A 438 -6.59 -7.86 24.14
CA ASN A 438 -6.83 -7.24 25.45
C ASN A 438 -5.57 -7.01 26.34
N MET A 439 -4.37 -7.18 25.80
CA MET A 439 -3.14 -6.77 26.48
C MET A 439 -2.76 -5.34 26.09
N PHE A 440 -2.65 -4.46 27.08
CA PHE A 440 -2.30 -3.04 26.89
C PHE A 440 -0.87 -2.71 27.34
N GLY A 441 -0.08 -3.71 27.66
CA GLY A 441 1.31 -3.65 28.02
C GLY A 441 1.84 -5.05 28.28
N SER A 442 3.16 -5.20 28.46
CA SER A 442 3.71 -6.47 28.96
C SER A 442 3.26 -6.72 30.39
N LEU A 443 3.26 -7.98 30.83
CA LEU A 443 2.90 -8.31 32.21
C LEU A 443 3.89 -7.71 33.20
N GLU A 444 5.16 -7.66 32.83
CA GLU A 444 6.23 -7.02 33.62
C GLU A 444 5.95 -5.51 33.80
N TYR A 445 5.62 -4.81 32.72
CA TYR A 445 5.20 -3.40 32.79
C TYR A 445 3.98 -3.24 33.70
N THR A 446 2.97 -4.10 33.55
CA THR A 446 1.74 -4.04 34.36
C THR A 446 2.04 -4.24 35.85
N ALA A 447 2.89 -5.19 36.20
CA ALA A 447 3.32 -5.44 37.59
C ALA A 447 4.09 -4.25 38.17
N VAL A 448 4.98 -3.62 37.40
CA VAL A 448 5.70 -2.42 37.80
C VAL A 448 4.71 -1.27 38.02
N MET A 449 3.77 -1.04 37.13
CA MET A 449 2.79 0.04 37.28
C MET A 449 1.82 -0.19 38.45
N ALA A 450 1.56 -1.44 38.79
CA ALA A 450 0.79 -1.80 40.00
C ALA A 450 1.61 -1.72 41.31
N GLY A 451 2.92 -1.53 41.23
CA GLY A 451 3.82 -1.48 42.39
C GLY A 451 3.88 -2.78 43.19
N GLU A 452 3.84 -3.92 42.53
CA GLU A 452 3.79 -5.24 43.15
C GLU A 452 5.09 -5.56 43.91
N ALA A 453 5.07 -5.63 45.23
CA ALA A 453 6.24 -5.94 46.01
C ALA A 453 6.66 -7.42 45.95
N GLY A 454 5.73 -8.32 45.65
CA GLY A 454 5.96 -9.77 45.59
C GLY A 454 6.38 -10.30 44.22
N THR A 455 6.38 -9.46 43.17
CA THR A 455 6.72 -9.87 41.78
C THR A 455 8.16 -9.47 41.49
N GLU A 456 8.99 -10.46 41.16
CA GLU A 456 10.39 -10.23 40.78
C GLU A 456 10.47 -9.87 39.28
N ILE A 457 11.22 -8.82 38.97
CA ILE A 457 11.50 -8.33 37.63
C ILE A 457 13.00 -8.36 37.38
N THR A 458 13.40 -8.99 36.28
CA THR A 458 14.80 -8.95 35.82
C THR A 458 14.96 -7.80 34.83
N ILE A 459 15.90 -6.90 35.07
CA ILE A 459 16.28 -5.84 34.13
C ILE A 459 17.59 -6.25 33.47
N ASP A 460 17.58 -6.35 32.14
CA ASP A 460 18.78 -6.48 31.32
C ASP A 460 19.27 -5.09 30.90
N TRP A 461 20.45 -4.69 31.38
CA TRP A 461 21.05 -3.39 31.09
C TRP A 461 21.78 -3.40 29.75
N GLU A 462 21.64 -2.32 28.99
CA GLU A 462 22.32 -2.17 27.70
C GLU A 462 23.82 -1.85 27.92
N GLY A 463 24.69 -2.47 27.11
CA GLY A 463 26.11 -2.12 27.01
C GLY A 463 27.10 -2.98 27.82
N ASP A 464 26.78 -3.40 29.02
CA ASP A 464 27.72 -4.14 29.92
C ASP A 464 27.30 -5.60 30.17
N GLY A 465 26.15 -6.02 29.63
CA GLY A 465 25.63 -7.38 29.81
C GLY A 465 25.17 -7.71 31.24
N ARG A 466 25.05 -6.71 32.11
CA ARG A 466 24.59 -6.85 33.49
C ARG A 466 23.08 -7.06 33.54
N SER A 467 22.64 -7.92 34.46
CA SER A 467 21.23 -8.09 34.81
C SER A 467 21.04 -7.90 36.31
N ASP A 468 19.99 -7.16 36.68
CA ASP A 468 19.61 -6.98 38.07
C ASP A 468 18.20 -7.58 38.29
N VAL A 469 17.97 -8.23 39.42
CA VAL A 469 16.66 -8.74 39.82
C VAL A 469 16.14 -7.87 40.98
N LEU A 470 14.99 -7.24 40.80
CA LEU A 470 14.37 -6.33 41.75
C LEU A 470 12.87 -6.65 41.89
N SER A 471 12.26 -6.24 43.01
CA SER A 471 10.80 -6.26 43.05
C SER A 471 10.21 -5.25 42.05
N ALA A 472 9.02 -5.51 41.54
CA ALA A 472 8.34 -4.58 40.62
C ALA A 472 8.13 -3.19 41.25
N ALA A 473 7.89 -3.14 42.59
CA ALA A 473 7.82 -1.89 43.35
C ALA A 473 9.17 -1.12 43.36
N ASP A 474 10.30 -1.83 43.46
CA ASP A 474 11.61 -1.19 43.42
C ASP A 474 11.99 -0.73 42.02
N VAL A 475 11.58 -1.47 40.96
CA VAL A 475 11.72 -1.03 39.57
C VAL A 475 10.91 0.26 39.36
N TRP A 476 9.70 0.33 39.90
CA TRP A 476 8.90 1.56 39.81
C TRP A 476 9.63 2.74 40.43
N ARG A 477 10.14 2.59 41.66
CA ARG A 477 10.94 3.65 42.35
C ARG A 477 12.18 4.03 41.55
N LEU A 478 12.87 3.05 40.97
CA LEU A 478 14.07 3.26 40.17
C LEU A 478 13.83 4.15 38.96
N ILE A 479 12.62 4.07 38.35
CA ILE A 479 12.29 4.81 37.14
C ILE A 479 11.52 6.09 37.46
N PHE A 480 10.49 6.01 38.29
CA PHE A 480 9.55 7.12 38.52
C PHE A 480 9.91 8.03 39.69
N ASP A 481 10.63 7.52 40.71
CA ASP A 481 11.03 8.28 41.90
C ASP A 481 12.50 8.70 41.88
N SER A 482 13.24 8.37 40.83
CA SER A 482 14.64 8.76 40.71
C SER A 482 14.81 9.98 39.80
N ASN A 483 15.90 10.75 40.00
CA ASN A 483 16.23 11.87 39.10
C ASN A 483 16.90 11.42 37.79
N LYS A 484 16.76 10.18 37.39
CA LYS A 484 17.36 9.67 36.15
C LYS A 484 16.49 10.08 34.94
N PRO A 485 17.13 10.43 33.82
CA PRO A 485 16.40 10.84 32.60
C PRO A 485 15.83 9.64 31.85
N TRP A 486 15.06 8.79 32.54
CA TRP A 486 14.56 7.53 32.00
C TRP A 486 13.05 7.53 31.85
N MET A 487 12.58 6.86 30.80
CA MET A 487 11.19 6.63 30.49
C MET A 487 10.96 5.15 30.29
N LEU A 488 9.77 4.65 30.70
CA LEU A 488 9.38 3.26 30.58
C LEU A 488 8.30 3.10 29.52
N SER A 489 8.55 2.35 28.46
CA SER A 489 7.51 1.99 27.50
C SER A 489 6.59 0.87 28.03
N ALA A 490 5.40 0.75 27.47
CA ALA A 490 4.47 -0.33 27.83
C ALA A 490 4.98 -1.75 27.49
N ASN A 491 6.06 -1.87 26.74
CA ASN A 491 6.80 -3.11 26.50
C ASN A 491 7.82 -3.45 27.61
N GLY A 492 8.05 -2.55 28.55
CA GLY A 492 9.09 -2.71 29.57
C GLY A 492 10.49 -2.32 29.07
N THR A 493 10.62 -1.65 27.93
CA THR A 493 11.89 -1.08 27.46
C THR A 493 12.11 0.27 28.13
N ILE A 494 13.30 0.49 28.68
CA ILE A 494 13.69 1.74 29.35
C ILE A 494 14.47 2.58 28.35
N PHE A 495 13.97 3.79 28.05
CA PHE A 495 14.60 4.76 27.16
C PHE A 495 15.16 5.95 27.96
N SER A 496 16.28 6.52 27.49
CA SER A 496 16.82 7.78 28.03
C SER A 496 16.39 8.96 27.15
N TYR A 497 16.09 10.09 27.79
CA TYR A 497 15.89 11.37 27.10
C TYR A 497 17.03 12.37 27.34
N GLU A 498 18.15 11.91 27.83
CA GLU A 498 19.34 12.77 28.06
C GLU A 498 19.83 13.43 26.78
N GLN A 499 19.79 12.68 25.67
CA GLN A 499 20.10 13.18 24.34
C GLN A 499 19.00 12.79 23.36
N LYS A 500 18.65 13.71 22.46
CA LYS A 500 17.68 13.43 21.39
C LYS A 500 18.26 12.41 20.42
N ALA A 501 17.66 11.24 20.34
CA ALA A 501 18.05 10.17 19.43
C ALA A 501 17.82 10.53 17.95
N VAL A 502 18.46 9.81 17.04
CA VAL A 502 18.47 10.11 15.59
C VAL A 502 17.06 10.01 15.00
N VAL A 503 16.37 8.88 15.21
CA VAL A 503 15.03 8.64 14.64
C VAL A 503 13.97 9.61 15.17
N PRO A 504 13.82 9.83 16.49
CA PRO A 504 12.91 10.84 17.01
C PRO A 504 13.18 12.25 16.49
N GLY A 505 14.45 12.63 16.37
CA GLY A 505 14.83 13.94 15.86
C GLY A 505 14.53 14.10 14.37
N LEU A 506 14.76 13.06 13.57
CA LEU A 506 14.36 13.03 12.16
C LEU A 506 12.84 13.20 12.00
N LEU A 507 12.04 12.48 12.79
CA LEU A 507 10.58 12.61 12.79
C LEU A 507 10.11 14.02 13.17
N GLU A 508 10.78 14.62 14.17
CA GLU A 508 10.47 15.98 14.60
C GLU A 508 10.75 17.00 13.49
N ARG A 509 11.89 16.87 12.80
CA ARG A 509 12.26 17.71 11.67
C ARG A 509 11.26 17.55 10.51
N TRP A 510 10.95 16.33 10.10
CA TRP A 510 9.96 16.09 9.03
C TRP A 510 8.56 16.63 9.35
N TYR A 511 8.15 16.53 10.60
CA TYR A 511 6.86 17.05 11.03
C TYR A 511 6.82 18.59 10.96
N ALA A 512 7.90 19.26 11.40
CA ALA A 512 8.03 20.72 11.31
C ALA A 512 8.06 21.19 9.86
N GLU A 513 8.92 20.57 9.02
CA GLU A 513 9.02 20.85 7.58
C GLU A 513 7.66 20.68 6.87
N ARG A 514 6.94 19.61 7.20
CA ARG A 514 5.61 19.37 6.63
C ARG A 514 4.62 20.49 6.95
N LYS A 515 4.62 20.97 8.20
CA LYS A 515 3.75 22.10 8.60
C LYS A 515 4.08 23.38 7.85
N GLU A 516 5.37 23.69 7.69
CA GLU A 516 5.79 24.84 6.89
C GLU A 516 5.34 24.71 5.43
N LEU A 517 5.51 23.53 4.82
CA LEU A 517 5.08 23.27 3.45
C LEU A 517 3.56 23.36 3.28
N GLN A 518 2.79 22.91 4.28
CA GLN A 518 1.34 23.07 4.30
C GLN A 518 0.92 24.55 4.41
N ALA A 519 1.63 25.36 5.20
CA ALA A 519 1.39 26.79 5.28
C ALA A 519 1.67 27.49 3.93
N LYS A 520 2.81 27.19 3.29
CA LYS A 520 3.15 27.71 1.96
C LYS A 520 2.12 27.31 0.91
N LYS A 521 1.62 26.05 0.94
CA LYS A 521 0.53 25.60 0.07
C LYS A 521 -0.74 26.44 0.27
N LYS A 522 -1.10 26.72 1.54
CA LYS A 522 -2.29 27.51 1.85
C LYS A 522 -2.17 28.98 1.42
N GLU A 523 -0.97 29.53 1.49
CA GLU A 523 -0.65 30.91 1.10
C GLU A 523 -0.48 31.07 -0.43
N SER A 524 -0.37 29.98 -1.18
CA SER A 524 -0.15 30.01 -2.62
C SER A 524 -1.33 30.65 -3.37
N THR A 525 -1.03 31.54 -4.28
CA THR A 525 -2.00 32.28 -5.10
C THR A 525 -2.26 31.62 -6.45
N THR A 526 -1.29 30.85 -6.98
CA THR A 526 -1.41 30.11 -8.23
C THR A 526 -1.65 28.61 -8.00
N ASP A 527 -2.27 27.93 -8.95
CA ASP A 527 -2.47 26.49 -8.87
C ASP A 527 -1.15 25.73 -9.04
N GLU A 528 -0.19 26.28 -9.79
CA GLU A 528 1.16 25.71 -9.96
C GLU A 528 1.94 25.73 -8.65
N ASP A 529 1.98 26.88 -7.95
CA ASP A 529 2.63 26.98 -6.64
C ASP A 529 1.96 26.06 -5.60
N ARG A 530 0.62 26.00 -5.62
CA ARG A 530 -0.15 25.14 -4.73
C ARG A 530 0.20 23.67 -4.97
N ALA A 531 0.27 23.23 -6.23
CA ALA A 531 0.67 21.87 -6.61
C ALA A 531 2.14 21.58 -6.24
N PHE A 532 3.03 22.55 -6.40
CA PHE A 532 4.45 22.46 -6.04
C PHE A 532 4.64 22.21 -4.53
N TRP A 533 4.00 22.99 -3.68
CA TRP A 533 4.10 22.82 -2.24
C TRP A 533 3.35 21.59 -1.73
N ASP A 534 2.23 21.24 -2.37
CA ASP A 534 1.46 20.04 -2.02
C ASP A 534 2.27 18.77 -2.23
N LYS A 535 2.98 18.67 -3.35
CA LYS A 535 3.87 17.55 -3.63
C LYS A 535 4.95 17.38 -2.55
N ARG A 536 5.59 18.48 -2.15
CA ARG A 536 6.65 18.45 -1.12
C ARG A 536 6.13 18.08 0.25
N GLN A 537 4.97 18.61 0.69
CA GLN A 537 4.38 18.20 1.97
C GLN A 537 3.94 16.73 1.95
N LEU A 538 3.53 16.20 0.77
CA LEU A 538 3.14 14.82 0.61
C LEU A 538 4.34 13.87 0.74
N VAL A 539 5.52 14.23 0.23
CA VAL A 539 6.79 13.50 0.48
C VAL A 539 7.04 13.34 1.97
N LYS A 540 6.92 14.43 2.75
CA LYS A 540 7.11 14.37 4.21
C LYS A 540 6.04 13.49 4.88
N LYS A 541 4.80 13.52 4.42
CA LYS A 541 3.74 12.62 4.90
C LYS A 541 4.08 11.15 4.64
N ILE A 542 4.58 10.83 3.44
CA ILE A 542 4.99 9.47 3.07
C ILE A 542 6.15 9.01 3.96
N ASN A 543 7.18 9.84 4.14
CA ASN A 543 8.32 9.54 4.99
C ASN A 543 7.87 9.25 6.45
N LEU A 544 7.04 10.12 7.03
CA LEU A 544 6.51 9.96 8.39
C LEU A 544 5.71 8.66 8.55
N ASN A 545 4.84 8.33 7.61
CA ASN A 545 3.98 7.15 7.69
C ASN A 545 4.74 5.84 7.41
N SER A 546 5.80 5.91 6.61
CA SER A 546 6.60 4.73 6.22
C SER A 546 7.63 4.34 7.28
N LEU A 547 8.09 5.27 8.10
CA LEU A 547 9.23 5.06 9.00
C LEU A 547 8.98 3.91 9.98
N TYR A 548 7.84 3.91 10.65
CA TYR A 548 7.52 2.86 11.63
C TYR A 548 7.53 1.46 10.98
N GLY A 549 6.83 1.28 9.86
CA GLY A 549 6.82 0.00 9.14
C GLY A 549 8.20 -0.41 8.61
N ALA A 550 9.05 0.56 8.24
CA ALA A 550 10.40 0.30 7.76
C ALA A 550 11.33 -0.17 8.88
N ILE A 551 11.34 0.49 10.03
CA ILE A 551 12.19 0.08 11.18
C ILE A 551 11.75 -1.23 11.83
N LEU A 552 10.51 -1.67 11.62
CA LEU A 552 10.01 -2.99 12.01
C LEU A 552 10.37 -4.10 11.04
N ASN A 553 10.88 -3.78 9.86
CA ASN A 553 11.30 -4.78 8.89
C ASN A 553 12.67 -5.34 9.28
N PRO A 554 12.81 -6.68 9.43
CA PRO A 554 14.10 -7.29 9.77
C PRO A 554 15.24 -7.01 8.78
N GLY A 555 14.91 -6.64 7.54
CA GLY A 555 15.88 -6.20 6.52
C GLY A 555 16.42 -4.77 6.73
N CYS A 556 15.85 -4.00 7.66
CA CYS A 556 16.30 -2.64 7.98
C CYS A 556 17.52 -2.67 8.92
N ARG A 557 18.51 -1.80 8.67
CA ARG A 557 19.70 -1.58 9.53
C ARG A 557 19.33 -1.22 10.97
N PHE A 558 18.23 -0.45 11.12
CA PHE A 558 17.75 0.08 12.39
C PHE A 558 16.66 -0.79 13.03
N PHE A 559 16.48 -2.02 12.54
CA PHE A 559 15.52 -2.95 13.13
C PHE A 559 15.90 -3.32 14.56
N ASP A 560 14.93 -3.12 15.47
CA ASP A 560 14.98 -3.67 16.84
C ASP A 560 13.54 -4.00 17.27
N LYS A 561 13.31 -5.27 17.59
CA LYS A 561 12.00 -5.76 18.02
C LYS A 561 11.45 -5.00 19.22
N ARG A 562 12.36 -4.59 20.17
CA ARG A 562 11.98 -3.84 21.37
C ARG A 562 11.37 -2.48 21.03
N ILE A 563 11.92 -1.76 20.04
CA ILE A 563 11.38 -0.47 19.57
C ILE A 563 10.00 -0.68 18.96
N GLY A 564 9.87 -1.67 18.08
CA GLY A 564 8.59 -1.96 17.45
C GLY A 564 7.50 -2.31 18.44
N GLN A 565 7.79 -3.19 19.37
CA GLN A 565 6.84 -3.62 20.39
C GLN A 565 6.55 -2.51 21.42
N SER A 566 7.55 -1.69 21.76
CA SER A 566 7.37 -0.48 22.57
C SER A 566 6.39 0.50 21.91
N THR A 567 6.54 0.71 20.61
CA THR A 567 5.67 1.63 19.85
C THR A 567 4.23 1.14 19.84
N THR A 568 3.99 -0.15 19.51
CA THR A 568 2.63 -0.69 19.46
C THR A 568 1.96 -0.77 20.82
N LEU A 569 2.64 -1.28 21.85
CA LEU A 569 2.06 -1.40 23.19
C LEU A 569 1.85 -0.02 23.85
N THR A 570 2.78 0.92 23.67
CA THR A 570 2.55 2.30 24.13
C THR A 570 1.39 2.94 23.38
N GLY A 571 1.27 2.72 22.07
CA GLY A 571 0.09 3.14 21.30
C GLY A 571 -1.21 2.56 21.86
N ARG A 572 -1.22 1.29 22.29
CA ARG A 572 -2.40 0.67 22.90
C ARG A 572 -2.82 1.35 24.21
N ILE A 573 -1.89 1.68 25.11
CA ILE A 573 -2.25 2.36 26.38
C ILE A 573 -2.72 3.79 26.12
N ILE A 574 -2.18 4.48 25.13
CA ILE A 574 -2.64 5.82 24.73
C ILE A 574 -4.06 5.75 24.17
N ALA A 575 -4.35 4.84 23.26
CA ALA A 575 -5.69 4.63 22.70
C ALA A 575 -6.71 4.25 23.80
N ARG A 576 -6.33 3.33 24.70
CA ARG A 576 -7.16 2.96 25.85
C ARG A 576 -7.46 4.15 26.76
N HIS A 577 -6.48 5.00 27.01
CA HIS A 577 -6.68 6.22 27.81
C HIS A 577 -7.68 7.16 27.12
N MET A 578 -7.51 7.38 25.81
CA MET A 578 -8.45 8.20 25.03
C MET A 578 -9.88 7.70 25.15
N ASP A 579 -10.09 6.40 24.93
CA ASP A 579 -11.42 5.78 25.03
C ASP A 579 -12.00 5.94 26.45
N ALA A 580 -11.21 5.63 27.49
CA ALA A 580 -11.65 5.74 28.88
C ALA A 580 -11.97 7.18 29.29
N TYR A 581 -11.16 8.14 28.86
CA TYR A 581 -11.35 9.54 29.18
C TYR A 581 -12.55 10.16 28.45
N ILE A 582 -12.82 9.75 27.20
CA ILE A 582 -14.04 10.13 26.47
C ILE A 582 -15.28 9.66 27.26
N ASN A 583 -15.28 8.41 27.74
CA ASN A 583 -16.39 7.90 28.51
C ASN A 583 -16.54 8.64 29.85
N GLU A 584 -15.44 9.02 30.51
CA GLU A 584 -15.44 9.82 31.72
C GLU A 584 -16.04 11.21 31.48
N CYS A 585 -15.71 11.87 30.36
CA CYS A 585 -16.32 13.16 29.99
C CYS A 585 -17.85 13.09 29.82
N ILE A 586 -18.37 11.95 29.33
CA ILE A 586 -19.80 11.79 29.01
C ILE A 586 -20.61 11.18 30.18
N PHE A 587 -20.05 10.15 30.82
CA PHE A 587 -20.76 9.38 31.89
C PHE A 587 -20.14 9.49 33.27
N GLY A 588 -18.98 10.18 33.43
CA GLY A 588 -18.30 10.31 34.73
C GLY A 588 -17.53 9.05 35.15
N GLU A 589 -17.38 8.04 34.27
CA GLU A 589 -16.72 6.78 34.56
C GLU A 589 -15.50 6.60 33.62
N TYR A 590 -14.30 6.42 34.17
CA TYR A 590 -13.08 6.16 33.41
C TYR A 590 -13.05 4.68 32.97
N ASP A 591 -13.69 4.39 31.84
CA ASP A 591 -13.83 3.03 31.30
C ASP A 591 -13.73 3.03 29.76
N HIS A 592 -12.71 2.35 29.22
CA HIS A 592 -12.45 2.27 27.78
C HIS A 592 -13.46 1.42 26.98
N VAL A 593 -14.33 0.68 27.64
CA VAL A 593 -15.47 -0.08 27.07
C VAL A 593 -16.80 0.46 27.57
N GLY A 594 -16.80 1.65 28.20
CA GLY A 594 -17.96 2.29 28.78
C GLY A 594 -19.09 2.59 27.78
N LYS A 595 -20.23 3.06 28.29
CA LYS A 595 -21.49 3.20 27.51
C LYS A 595 -21.35 4.08 26.27
N SER A 596 -20.52 5.12 26.32
CA SER A 596 -20.31 6.03 25.18
C SER A 596 -19.47 5.44 24.07
N ILE A 597 -18.59 4.47 24.35
CA ILE A 597 -17.64 3.93 23.39
C ILE A 597 -18.34 2.89 22.51
N ILE A 598 -18.28 3.11 21.18
CA ILE A 598 -18.86 2.21 20.19
C ILE A 598 -17.77 1.28 19.63
N TYR A 599 -16.63 1.86 19.21
CA TYR A 599 -15.56 1.12 18.54
C TYR A 599 -14.24 1.89 18.59
N GLY A 600 -13.11 1.18 18.70
CA GLY A 600 -11.76 1.72 18.61
C GLY A 600 -10.91 0.91 17.62
N ASP A 601 -10.13 1.60 16.80
CA ASP A 601 -9.19 0.97 15.85
C ASP A 601 -7.87 1.71 15.83
N THR A 602 -6.86 1.14 16.46
CA THR A 602 -5.46 1.60 16.49
C THR A 602 -5.29 2.99 17.14
N ASP A 603 -5.71 4.04 16.46
CA ASP A 603 -5.53 5.46 16.80
C ASP A 603 -6.85 6.25 16.83
N SER A 604 -7.97 5.60 16.50
CA SER A 604 -9.28 6.22 16.44
C SER A 604 -10.28 5.63 17.44
N CYS A 605 -11.11 6.48 18.01
CA CYS A 605 -12.23 6.13 18.87
C CYS A 605 -13.54 6.66 18.28
N TYR A 606 -14.50 5.74 18.07
CA TYR A 606 -15.89 6.06 17.69
C TYR A 606 -16.77 6.00 18.93
N PHE A 607 -17.45 7.08 19.22
CA PHE A 607 -18.24 7.23 20.46
C PHE A 607 -19.55 7.99 20.21
N THR A 608 -20.44 7.98 21.18
CA THR A 608 -21.68 8.75 21.16
C THR A 608 -22.07 9.25 22.56
N ALA A 609 -22.52 10.47 22.62
CA ALA A 609 -23.15 11.05 23.82
C ALA A 609 -24.66 10.74 23.90
N TRP A 610 -25.25 10.24 22.81
CA TRP A 610 -26.70 10.06 22.70
C TRP A 610 -27.35 9.27 23.84
N PRO A 611 -26.80 8.15 24.33
CA PRO A 611 -27.39 7.41 25.46
C PRO A 611 -27.44 8.18 26.77
N ALA A 612 -26.60 9.22 26.94
CA ALA A 612 -26.59 10.05 28.14
C ALA A 612 -27.63 11.18 28.09
N ILE A 613 -27.98 11.67 26.90
CA ILE A 613 -28.81 12.88 26.74
C ILE A 613 -30.18 12.61 26.11
N ARG A 614 -30.39 11.40 25.60
CA ARG A 614 -31.61 11.05 24.84
C ARG A 614 -32.91 11.40 25.56
N GLU A 615 -33.04 11.02 26.82
CA GLU A 615 -34.28 11.28 27.61
C GLU A 615 -34.56 12.78 27.77
N ASP A 616 -33.53 13.57 27.93
CA ASP A 616 -33.69 15.04 28.10
C ASP A 616 -34.04 15.72 26.78
N VAL A 617 -33.49 15.23 25.68
CA VAL A 617 -33.79 15.73 24.32
C VAL A 617 -35.21 15.33 23.93
N GLU A 618 -35.59 14.06 24.09
CA GLU A 618 -36.94 13.56 23.77
C GLU A 618 -38.03 14.21 24.64
N ALA A 619 -37.72 14.56 25.91
CA ALA A 619 -38.60 15.30 26.80
C ALA A 619 -38.61 16.82 26.57
N GLY A 620 -37.83 17.32 25.59
CA GLY A 620 -37.73 18.76 25.31
C GLY A 620 -37.02 19.60 26.38
N ARG A 621 -36.27 18.94 27.30
CA ARG A 621 -35.48 19.62 28.36
C ARG A 621 -34.14 20.11 27.85
N MET A 622 -33.64 19.54 26.74
CA MET A 622 -32.36 19.87 26.10
C MET A 622 -32.57 20.09 24.61
N GLU A 623 -32.03 21.17 24.09
CA GLU A 623 -31.93 21.37 22.64
C GLU A 623 -30.81 20.52 22.08
N TRP A 624 -31.06 19.83 20.96
CA TRP A 624 -30.08 18.99 20.29
C TRP A 624 -30.23 19.12 18.79
N ASN A 625 -29.11 19.41 18.13
CA ASN A 625 -28.99 19.51 16.68
C ASN A 625 -27.56 19.20 16.23
N ARG A 626 -27.30 19.22 14.91
CA ARG A 626 -25.99 18.89 14.34
C ARG A 626 -24.88 19.82 14.81
N ASP A 627 -25.15 21.08 14.98
CA ASP A 627 -24.16 22.10 15.40
C ASP A 627 -23.79 21.93 16.87
N ILE A 628 -24.77 21.72 17.73
CA ILE A 628 -24.57 21.45 19.17
C ILE A 628 -23.78 20.15 19.35
N CYS A 629 -24.11 19.09 18.60
CA CYS A 629 -23.39 17.83 18.64
C CYS A 629 -21.92 18.02 18.23
N THR A 630 -21.65 18.71 17.13
CA THR A 630 -20.30 19.01 16.66
C THR A 630 -19.50 19.79 17.69
N GLN A 631 -20.09 20.84 18.28
CA GLN A 631 -19.43 21.66 19.31
C GLN A 631 -19.12 20.87 20.58
N LEU A 632 -20.05 20.00 21.03
CA LEU A 632 -19.80 19.13 22.18
C LEU A 632 -18.60 18.19 21.89
N TYR A 633 -18.55 17.58 20.72
CA TYR A 633 -17.48 16.64 20.38
C TYR A 633 -16.13 17.32 20.14
N ASP A 634 -16.11 18.54 19.66
CA ASP A 634 -14.91 19.39 19.63
C ASP A 634 -14.41 19.68 21.06
N THR A 635 -15.30 20.01 21.98
CA THR A 635 -14.98 20.25 23.42
C THR A 635 -14.39 18.98 24.05
N ILE A 636 -14.98 17.81 23.79
CA ILE A 636 -14.45 16.51 24.29
C ILE A 636 -13.05 16.25 23.73
N ALA A 637 -12.83 16.50 22.44
CA ALA A 637 -11.50 16.34 21.82
C ALA A 637 -10.44 17.25 22.48
N ASP A 638 -10.79 18.49 22.79
CA ASP A 638 -9.91 19.42 23.51
C ASP A 638 -9.58 18.94 24.92
N GLN A 639 -10.56 18.42 25.66
CA GLN A 639 -10.35 17.85 26.99
C GLN A 639 -9.47 16.60 26.95
N VAL A 640 -9.67 15.72 25.97
CA VAL A 640 -8.81 14.55 25.72
C VAL A 640 -7.37 14.99 25.49
N ASN A 641 -7.14 15.99 24.64
CA ASN A 641 -5.80 16.51 24.37
C ASN A 641 -5.13 17.07 25.64
N ALA A 642 -5.88 17.78 26.48
CA ALA A 642 -5.39 18.31 27.74
C ALA A 642 -5.00 17.20 28.73
N SER A 643 -5.54 16.00 28.61
CA SER A 643 -5.27 14.85 29.50
C SER A 643 -3.98 14.09 29.17
N PHE A 644 -3.52 14.07 27.89
CA PHE A 644 -2.39 13.27 27.46
C PHE A 644 -1.07 13.57 28.18
N PRO A 645 -0.65 14.83 28.43
CA PRO A 645 0.61 15.08 29.10
C PRO A 645 0.68 14.45 30.50
N ALA A 646 -0.36 14.58 31.29
CA ALA A 646 -0.44 13.99 32.63
C ALA A 646 -0.54 12.46 32.58
N PHE A 647 -1.25 11.92 31.60
CA PHE A 647 -1.31 10.47 31.39
C PHE A 647 0.07 9.89 31.03
N MET A 648 0.78 10.50 30.07
CA MET A 648 2.11 10.04 29.63
C MET A 648 3.16 10.13 30.76
N GLU A 649 3.08 11.18 31.59
CA GLU A 649 3.93 11.32 32.78
C GLU A 649 3.69 10.16 33.76
N ARG A 650 2.43 9.84 34.07
CA ARG A 650 2.08 8.75 35.01
C ARG A 650 2.35 7.36 34.44
N ALA A 651 2.06 7.12 33.18
CA ALA A 651 2.15 5.78 32.57
C ALA A 651 3.55 5.42 32.09
N CYS A 652 4.35 6.40 31.64
CA CYS A 652 5.64 6.17 31.01
C CYS A 652 6.78 7.03 31.56
N HIS A 653 6.55 7.86 32.58
CA HIS A 653 7.52 8.85 33.11
C HIS A 653 8.05 9.80 32.02
N VAL A 654 7.17 10.13 31.07
CA VAL A 654 7.48 11.06 29.97
C VAL A 654 7.40 12.49 30.49
N PRO A 655 8.39 13.36 30.24
CA PRO A 655 8.30 14.78 30.56
C PRO A 655 7.05 15.41 29.92
N ARG A 656 6.35 16.28 30.64
CA ARG A 656 5.06 16.87 30.16
C ARG A 656 5.15 17.49 28.77
N ALA A 657 6.25 18.21 28.50
CA ALA A 657 6.49 18.82 27.18
C ALA A 657 6.54 17.76 26.04
N ASN A 658 7.08 16.57 26.32
CA ASN A 658 7.05 15.46 25.35
C ASN A 658 5.66 14.81 25.26
N GLY A 659 4.92 14.77 26.37
CA GLY A 659 3.54 14.27 26.38
C GLY A 659 2.59 15.11 25.52
N GLU A 660 2.86 16.42 25.36
CA GLU A 660 2.12 17.32 24.46
C GLU A 660 2.26 16.98 22.96
N LEU A 661 3.20 16.10 22.59
CA LEU A 661 3.34 15.60 21.23
C LEU A 661 2.20 14.64 20.81
N ILE A 662 1.53 14.03 21.80
CA ILE A 662 0.34 13.21 21.57
C ILE A 662 -0.85 14.13 21.44
N LYS A 663 -1.45 14.16 20.24
CA LYS A 663 -2.62 15.00 19.95
C LYS A 663 -3.63 14.23 19.13
N GLY A 664 -4.87 14.29 19.55
CA GLY A 664 -6.03 13.83 18.79
C GLY A 664 -6.84 15.00 18.26
N GLY A 665 -7.53 14.77 17.17
CA GLY A 665 -8.47 15.71 16.57
C GLY A 665 -9.83 15.04 16.36
N ARG A 666 -10.91 15.83 16.42
CA ARG A 666 -12.19 15.32 15.97
C ARG A 666 -12.13 15.12 14.44
N GLU A 667 -12.12 13.86 14.00
CA GLU A 667 -12.07 13.51 12.59
C GLU A 667 -13.43 13.76 11.95
N LEU A 668 -14.49 13.21 12.52
CA LEU A 668 -15.82 13.28 11.92
C LEU A 668 -16.95 13.34 12.94
N VAL A 669 -18.12 13.78 12.46
CA VAL A 669 -19.41 13.59 13.14
C VAL A 669 -20.39 13.00 12.14
N ALA A 670 -21.11 11.97 12.58
CA ALA A 670 -22.12 11.27 11.79
C ALA A 670 -23.47 11.27 12.49
N SER A 671 -24.54 11.41 11.70
CA SER A 671 -25.91 11.32 12.24
C SER A 671 -26.26 9.87 12.61
N LYS A 672 -25.76 8.90 11.82
CA LYS A 672 -26.00 7.46 12.01
C LYS A 672 -24.78 6.65 11.64
N GLY A 673 -24.67 5.46 12.25
CA GLY A 673 -23.65 4.49 11.91
C GLY A 673 -24.06 3.07 12.22
N LEU A 674 -23.69 2.17 11.32
CA LEU A 674 -23.92 0.74 11.40
C LEU A 674 -22.59 0.02 11.67
N PHE A 675 -22.45 -0.64 12.82
CA PHE A 675 -21.26 -1.37 13.23
C PHE A 675 -21.54 -2.87 13.24
N ILE A 676 -20.77 -3.65 12.44
CA ILE A 676 -21.03 -5.07 12.22
C ILE A 676 -19.99 -5.94 12.95
N LYS A 677 -18.70 -5.66 12.72
CA LYS A 677 -17.57 -6.32 13.39
C LYS A 677 -16.30 -5.50 13.24
N LYS A 678 -15.20 -5.95 13.87
CA LYS A 678 -13.87 -5.30 13.73
C LYS A 678 -13.60 -4.94 12.27
N LYS A 679 -13.26 -3.69 12.01
CA LYS A 679 -12.95 -3.12 10.69
C LYS A 679 -14.09 -3.19 9.66
N ARG A 680 -15.34 -3.43 10.09
CA ARG A 680 -16.52 -3.46 9.21
C ARG A 680 -17.65 -2.61 9.78
N TYR A 681 -17.79 -1.40 9.26
CA TYR A 681 -18.80 -0.42 9.68
C TYR A 681 -19.11 0.58 8.56
N ALA A 682 -20.19 1.31 8.72
CA ALA A 682 -20.56 2.42 7.86
C ALA A 682 -21.14 3.58 8.65
N LEU A 683 -20.93 4.80 8.17
CA LEU A 683 -21.34 6.05 8.81
C LEU A 683 -21.98 6.98 7.79
N LEU A 684 -23.03 7.71 8.19
CA LEU A 684 -23.56 8.86 7.46
C LEU A 684 -22.99 10.14 8.07
N MET A 685 -21.84 10.57 7.55
CA MET A 685 -21.12 11.74 8.04
C MET A 685 -21.78 13.05 7.58
N TYR A 686 -21.95 14.00 8.44
CA TYR A 686 -22.38 15.36 8.10
C TYR A 686 -21.28 16.42 8.33
N ASP A 687 -20.22 16.08 9.06
CA ASP A 687 -19.01 16.88 9.19
C ASP A 687 -17.75 16.01 9.12
N TYR A 688 -16.71 16.46 8.41
CA TYR A 688 -15.42 15.81 8.32
C TYR A 688 -14.31 16.86 8.43
N GLU A 689 -13.48 16.76 9.46
CA GLU A 689 -12.38 17.70 9.77
C GLU A 689 -12.83 19.19 9.74
N GLY A 690 -14.05 19.47 10.22
CA GLY A 690 -14.62 20.83 10.24
C GLY A 690 -15.28 21.27 8.92
N VAL A 691 -15.35 20.37 7.93
CA VAL A 691 -16.04 20.65 6.66
C VAL A 691 -17.43 20.01 6.68
N ARG A 692 -18.48 20.82 6.48
CA ARG A 692 -19.88 20.34 6.41
C ARG A 692 -20.14 19.60 5.10
N LEU A 693 -20.70 18.41 5.21
CA LEU A 693 -21.03 17.51 4.09
C LEU A 693 -22.55 17.43 3.80
N ASP A 694 -23.36 18.03 4.64
CA ASP A 694 -24.82 18.05 4.56
C ASP A 694 -25.36 19.33 3.91
N THR A 695 -24.59 19.90 2.99
CA THR A 695 -24.96 21.09 2.22
C THR A 695 -25.85 20.77 1.02
N HIS A 696 -26.62 21.75 0.54
CA HIS A 696 -27.48 21.63 -0.65
C HIS A 696 -28.55 20.53 -0.58
N GLY A 697 -29.15 20.33 0.61
CA GLY A 697 -30.21 19.35 0.83
C GLY A 697 -29.77 17.89 0.89
N LYS A 698 -28.47 17.62 0.91
CA LYS A 698 -27.92 16.27 1.12
C LYS A 698 -27.93 15.91 2.61
N PRO A 699 -28.24 14.64 2.97
CA PRO A 699 -28.21 14.22 4.39
C PRO A 699 -26.80 14.10 4.97
N GLY A 700 -25.77 14.09 4.11
CA GLY A 700 -24.38 13.86 4.42
C GLY A 700 -23.70 12.95 3.40
N LYS A 701 -22.54 12.40 3.74
CA LYS A 701 -21.76 11.49 2.90
C LYS A 701 -21.57 10.14 3.62
N VAL A 702 -21.80 9.04 2.91
CA VAL A 702 -21.58 7.69 3.44
C VAL A 702 -20.08 7.35 3.41
N LYS A 703 -19.53 6.98 4.60
CA LYS A 703 -18.20 6.34 4.75
C LYS A 703 -18.44 4.86 5.07
N ALA A 704 -17.95 3.97 4.25
CA ALA A 704 -18.04 2.52 4.47
C ALA A 704 -16.64 1.91 4.53
N MET A 705 -16.38 1.11 5.56
CA MET A 705 -15.09 0.46 5.80
C MET A 705 -15.26 -1.05 5.86
N GLY A 706 -14.41 -1.78 5.11
CA GLY A 706 -14.32 -3.24 5.13
C GLY A 706 -15.58 -4.01 4.74
N LEU A 707 -16.66 -3.32 4.32
CA LEU A 707 -17.91 -3.93 3.88
C LEU A 707 -17.80 -4.49 2.46
N ASP A 708 -18.67 -5.45 2.14
CA ASP A 708 -18.64 -6.16 0.86
C ASP A 708 -18.77 -5.23 -0.35
N LEU A 709 -19.43 -4.08 -0.20
CA LEU A 709 -19.53 -3.05 -1.24
C LEU A 709 -18.19 -2.36 -1.59
N LYS A 710 -17.15 -2.52 -0.75
CA LYS A 710 -15.79 -2.00 -0.98
C LYS A 710 -14.76 -3.10 -1.33
N ARG A 711 -15.18 -4.34 -1.35
CA ARG A 711 -14.28 -5.49 -1.54
C ARG A 711 -14.11 -5.84 -3.02
N SER A 712 -12.88 -6.09 -3.42
CA SER A 712 -12.54 -6.50 -4.79
C SER A 712 -13.07 -7.88 -5.22
N ASP A 713 -13.59 -8.67 -4.28
CA ASP A 713 -14.20 -9.98 -4.53
C ASP A 713 -15.75 -9.93 -4.60
N THR A 714 -16.32 -8.73 -4.73
CA THR A 714 -17.74 -8.51 -4.98
C THR A 714 -17.93 -7.98 -6.39
N PRO A 715 -18.84 -8.52 -7.20
CA PRO A 715 -19.15 -7.99 -8.53
C PRO A 715 -19.61 -6.53 -8.46
N LYS A 716 -19.25 -5.72 -9.45
CA LYS A 716 -19.55 -4.28 -9.47
C LYS A 716 -21.03 -3.99 -9.29
N VAL A 717 -21.88 -4.71 -10.00
CA VAL A 717 -23.36 -4.55 -9.92
C VAL A 717 -23.88 -4.78 -8.50
N VAL A 718 -23.29 -5.73 -7.77
CA VAL A 718 -23.67 -6.00 -6.38
C VAL A 718 -23.08 -4.95 -5.42
N GLN A 719 -21.89 -4.43 -5.71
CA GLN A 719 -21.31 -3.32 -4.95
C GLN A 719 -22.20 -2.08 -5.01
N ASP A 720 -22.68 -1.73 -6.21
CA ASP A 720 -23.54 -0.57 -6.43
C ASP A 720 -24.87 -0.75 -5.70
N PHE A 721 -25.50 -1.90 -5.84
CA PHE A 721 -26.71 -2.25 -5.11
C PHE A 721 -26.54 -2.18 -3.58
N LEU A 722 -25.48 -2.78 -3.05
CA LEU A 722 -25.20 -2.73 -1.60
C LEU A 722 -24.93 -1.29 -1.13
N SER A 723 -24.35 -0.44 -1.96
CA SER A 723 -24.12 0.97 -1.64
C SER A 723 -25.44 1.76 -1.55
N GLU A 724 -26.36 1.51 -2.51
CA GLU A 724 -27.71 2.11 -2.47
C GLU A 724 -28.51 1.60 -1.28
N LEU A 725 -28.45 0.30 -1.00
CA LEU A 725 -29.14 -0.33 0.12
C LEU A 725 -28.64 0.24 1.46
N LEU A 726 -27.32 0.33 1.63
CA LEU A 726 -26.68 0.91 2.82
C LEU A 726 -27.08 2.37 3.01
N THR A 727 -27.10 3.16 1.92
CA THR A 727 -27.52 4.55 1.98
C THR A 727 -28.98 4.67 2.44
N ALA A 728 -29.87 3.85 1.92
CA ALA A 728 -31.26 3.82 2.33
C ALA A 728 -31.41 3.46 3.82
N VAL A 729 -30.70 2.46 4.31
CA VAL A 729 -30.68 2.07 5.74
C VAL A 729 -30.19 3.21 6.63
N LEU A 730 -29.12 3.90 6.24
CA LEU A 730 -28.55 5.01 7.01
C LEU A 730 -29.42 6.30 6.95
N THR A 731 -30.34 6.39 5.99
CA THR A 731 -31.31 7.50 5.85
C THR A 731 -32.71 7.14 6.30
N ASP A 732 -32.86 6.15 7.18
CA ASP A 732 -34.12 5.76 7.81
C ASP A 732 -35.19 5.18 6.88
N ALA A 733 -34.80 4.53 5.77
CA ALA A 733 -35.75 3.79 4.96
C ALA A 733 -36.45 2.68 5.79
N LYS A 734 -37.75 2.49 5.56
CA LYS A 734 -38.52 1.47 6.25
C LYS A 734 -38.06 0.07 5.84
N ARG A 735 -38.22 -0.89 6.78
CA ARG A 735 -37.84 -2.30 6.53
C ARG A 735 -38.49 -2.87 5.26
N GLU A 736 -39.78 -2.58 5.04
CA GLU A 736 -40.54 -3.04 3.87
C GLU A 736 -39.95 -2.49 2.57
N GLU A 737 -39.55 -1.23 2.53
CA GLU A 737 -38.91 -0.61 1.37
C GLU A 737 -37.54 -1.26 1.07
N ILE A 738 -36.78 -1.59 2.09
CA ILE A 738 -35.51 -2.31 1.93
C ILE A 738 -35.74 -3.71 1.35
N TYR A 739 -36.76 -4.42 1.82
CA TYR A 739 -37.12 -5.73 1.28
C TYR A 739 -37.58 -5.69 -0.17
N ASP A 740 -38.35 -4.69 -0.54
CA ASP A 740 -38.77 -4.50 -1.93
C ASP A 740 -37.59 -4.26 -2.86
N ARG A 741 -36.65 -3.39 -2.46
CA ARG A 741 -35.39 -3.17 -3.21
C ARG A 741 -34.57 -4.45 -3.37
N VAL A 742 -34.49 -5.29 -2.33
CA VAL A 742 -33.78 -6.58 -2.40
C VAL A 742 -34.49 -7.52 -3.39
N ARG A 743 -35.81 -7.60 -3.36
CA ARG A 743 -36.60 -8.43 -4.31
C ARG A 743 -36.40 -7.99 -5.77
N GLU A 744 -36.57 -6.68 -6.02
CA GLU A 744 -36.37 -6.12 -7.36
C GLU A 744 -34.97 -6.40 -7.92
N PHE A 745 -33.94 -6.20 -7.06
CA PHE A 745 -32.56 -6.49 -7.45
C PHE A 745 -32.36 -7.98 -7.75
N LYS A 746 -32.89 -8.90 -6.96
CA LYS A 746 -32.77 -10.35 -7.18
C LYS A 746 -33.40 -10.77 -8.51
N ILE A 747 -34.57 -10.23 -8.86
CA ILE A 747 -35.21 -10.48 -10.15
C ILE A 747 -34.30 -10.01 -11.30
N ALA A 748 -33.82 -8.77 -11.25
CA ALA A 748 -32.92 -8.23 -12.26
C ALA A 748 -31.57 -8.96 -12.34
N PHE A 749 -31.07 -9.50 -11.22
CA PHE A 749 -29.84 -10.25 -11.15
C PHE A 749 -29.94 -11.62 -11.86
N GLN A 750 -31.08 -12.28 -11.79
CA GLN A 750 -31.32 -13.56 -12.46
C GLN A 750 -31.24 -13.44 -13.99
N ASP A 751 -31.69 -12.32 -14.55
CA ASP A 751 -31.71 -12.07 -16.02
C ASP A 751 -30.29 -11.74 -16.58
N ARG A 752 -29.27 -11.52 -15.70
CA ARG A 752 -27.90 -11.20 -16.15
C ARG A 752 -27.17 -12.44 -16.63
N PRO A 753 -26.21 -12.28 -17.56
CA PRO A 753 -25.34 -13.38 -17.96
C PRO A 753 -24.48 -13.90 -16.80
N ALA A 754 -24.15 -15.18 -16.84
CA ALA A 754 -23.46 -15.87 -15.75
C ALA A 754 -22.09 -15.24 -15.39
N TRP A 755 -21.36 -14.71 -16.37
CA TRP A 755 -20.05 -14.05 -16.16
C TRP A 755 -20.14 -12.71 -15.44
N GLU A 756 -21.32 -12.10 -15.39
CA GLU A 756 -21.58 -10.92 -14.56
C GLU A 756 -22.04 -11.28 -13.14
N LYS A 757 -22.51 -12.53 -12.95
CA LYS A 757 -23.01 -13.06 -11.69
C LYS A 757 -21.96 -13.81 -10.89
N GLY A 758 -20.80 -14.13 -11.45
CA GLY A 758 -19.75 -14.89 -10.77
C GLY A 758 -18.97 -14.06 -9.74
N THR A 759 -18.24 -14.76 -8.88
CA THR A 759 -17.39 -14.13 -7.83
C THR A 759 -16.04 -13.74 -8.39
N PRO A 760 -15.64 -12.46 -8.38
CA PRO A 760 -14.31 -12.05 -8.77
C PRO A 760 -13.26 -12.58 -7.76
N LYS A 761 -12.23 -13.27 -8.24
CA LYS A 761 -11.12 -13.80 -7.43
C LYS A 761 -9.79 -13.69 -8.18
N ARG A 762 -8.73 -13.35 -7.47
CA ARG A 762 -7.37 -13.42 -8.00
C ARG A 762 -6.85 -14.85 -7.87
N VAL A 763 -6.28 -15.36 -8.96
CA VAL A 763 -5.72 -16.73 -8.99
C VAL A 763 -4.24 -16.68 -8.67
N ASN A 764 -3.85 -17.25 -7.53
CA ASN A 764 -2.46 -17.32 -7.10
C ASN A 764 -2.04 -18.78 -6.99
N ASN A 765 -0.78 -19.07 -7.25
CA ASN A 765 -0.19 -20.41 -7.20
C ASN A 765 -0.82 -21.42 -8.17
N LEU A 766 -1.37 -20.96 -9.30
CA LEU A 766 -1.97 -21.82 -10.31
C LEU A 766 -0.97 -22.87 -10.82
N THR A 767 0.24 -22.44 -11.13
CA THR A 767 1.34 -23.30 -11.61
C THR A 767 1.71 -24.36 -10.56
N LYS A 768 1.75 -23.99 -9.29
CA LYS A 768 2.04 -24.94 -8.19
C LYS A 768 0.94 -25.99 -8.07
N TYR A 769 -0.32 -25.58 -7.99
CA TYR A 769 -1.45 -26.49 -7.86
C TYR A 769 -1.68 -27.32 -9.12
N GLY A 770 -1.41 -26.79 -10.32
CA GLY A 770 -1.46 -27.54 -11.55
C GLY A 770 -0.47 -28.73 -11.57
N LYS A 771 0.74 -28.55 -11.02
CA LYS A 771 1.72 -29.63 -10.84
C LYS A 771 1.32 -30.62 -9.74
N GLU A 772 0.65 -30.15 -8.69
CA GLU A 772 0.16 -31.00 -7.58
C GLU A 772 -1.08 -31.82 -7.99
N GLU A 773 -1.90 -31.33 -8.93
CA GLU A 773 -3.07 -32.06 -9.47
C GLU A 773 -2.65 -33.39 -10.10
N GLU A 774 -1.49 -33.45 -10.74
CA GLU A 774 -0.91 -34.68 -11.29
C GLU A 774 -0.49 -35.68 -10.18
N ARG A 775 -0.24 -35.16 -8.94
CA ARG A 775 0.30 -36.01 -7.83
C ARG A 775 -0.72 -36.37 -6.75
N LEU A 776 -1.69 -35.55 -6.44
CA LEU A 776 -2.51 -35.64 -5.20
C LEU A 776 -4.03 -35.64 -5.45
N GLY A 777 -4.51 -35.50 -6.66
CA GLY A 777 -5.94 -35.37 -6.96
C GLY A 777 -6.52 -34.01 -6.51
N ARG A 778 -7.71 -33.65 -6.99
CA ARG A 778 -8.36 -32.33 -6.89
C ARG A 778 -8.79 -31.88 -5.47
N ALA A 779 -8.65 -32.73 -4.44
CA ALA A 779 -9.34 -32.56 -3.15
C ALA A 779 -8.85 -31.35 -2.31
N ASN A 780 -7.57 -30.93 -2.44
CA ASN A 780 -6.96 -29.90 -1.58
C ASN A 780 -6.73 -28.55 -2.27
N MET A 781 -7.32 -28.33 -3.43
CA MET A 781 -7.13 -27.11 -4.24
C MET A 781 -8.18 -26.05 -3.89
N PRO A 782 -7.79 -24.76 -3.72
CA PRO A 782 -8.74 -23.66 -3.57
C PRO A 782 -9.73 -23.60 -4.75
N GLY A 783 -11.02 -23.37 -4.45
CA GLY A 783 -12.09 -23.44 -5.45
C GLY A 783 -11.88 -22.51 -6.66
N HIS A 784 -11.31 -21.32 -6.46
CA HIS A 784 -11.02 -20.36 -7.54
C HIS A 784 -9.85 -20.80 -8.43
N VAL A 785 -8.84 -21.49 -7.88
CA VAL A 785 -7.75 -22.09 -8.66
C VAL A 785 -8.29 -23.24 -9.52
N ARG A 786 -9.16 -24.06 -8.93
CA ARG A 786 -9.85 -25.12 -9.67
C ARG A 786 -10.68 -24.59 -10.83
N ALA A 787 -11.42 -23.50 -10.59
CA ALA A 787 -12.22 -22.85 -11.63
C ALA A 787 -11.34 -22.31 -12.78
N ALA A 788 -10.18 -21.76 -12.47
CA ALA A 788 -9.21 -21.30 -13.47
C ALA A 788 -8.60 -22.45 -14.30
N LEU A 789 -8.27 -23.57 -13.64
CA LEU A 789 -7.79 -24.77 -14.36
C LEU A 789 -8.89 -25.36 -15.25
N ASN A 790 -10.14 -25.35 -14.80
CA ASN A 790 -11.27 -25.82 -15.62
C ASN A 790 -11.46 -24.96 -16.88
N TRP A 791 -11.31 -23.63 -16.79
CA TRP A 791 -11.27 -22.75 -17.96
C TRP A 791 -10.15 -23.15 -18.93
N ASN A 792 -8.93 -23.28 -18.44
CA ASN A 792 -7.78 -23.64 -19.27
C ASN A 792 -7.92 -25.02 -19.91
N ASN A 793 -8.55 -25.96 -19.22
CA ASN A 793 -8.86 -27.28 -19.75
C ASN A 793 -9.93 -27.23 -20.84
N LEU A 794 -11.05 -26.54 -20.60
CA LEU A 794 -12.14 -26.39 -21.58
C LEU A 794 -11.65 -25.68 -22.85
N ARG A 795 -10.86 -24.61 -22.68
CA ARG A 795 -10.23 -23.90 -23.78
C ARG A 795 -9.41 -24.86 -24.67
N ARG A 796 -8.60 -25.76 -24.07
CA ARG A 796 -7.82 -26.78 -24.82
C ARG A 796 -8.74 -27.81 -25.45
N MET A 797 -9.77 -28.29 -24.75
CA MET A 797 -10.70 -29.29 -25.29
C MET A 797 -11.47 -28.79 -26.51
N HIS A 798 -11.79 -27.52 -26.56
CA HIS A 798 -12.48 -26.87 -27.69
C HIS A 798 -11.53 -26.33 -28.77
N GLY A 799 -10.20 -26.50 -28.62
CA GLY A 799 -9.21 -25.96 -29.56
C GLY A 799 -9.22 -24.44 -29.66
N ASP A 800 -9.66 -23.78 -28.59
CA ASP A 800 -9.77 -22.31 -28.54
C ASP A 800 -8.42 -21.69 -28.22
N ASN A 801 -7.74 -21.20 -29.23
CA ASN A 801 -6.47 -20.49 -29.13
C ASN A 801 -6.64 -18.98 -29.00
N TYR A 802 -7.86 -18.45 -29.21
CA TYR A 802 -8.17 -17.02 -29.10
C TYR A 802 -8.35 -16.54 -27.68
N SER A 803 -9.09 -17.29 -26.88
CA SER A 803 -9.32 -16.91 -25.49
C SER A 803 -8.05 -16.97 -24.67
N ILE A 804 -7.89 -16.01 -23.76
CA ILE A 804 -6.73 -15.88 -22.89
C ILE A 804 -6.66 -17.08 -21.93
N ALA A 805 -5.49 -17.70 -21.81
CA ALA A 805 -5.24 -18.69 -20.76
C ALA A 805 -5.10 -17.97 -19.41
N ILE A 806 -5.82 -18.45 -18.39
CA ILE A 806 -5.65 -17.93 -17.05
C ILE A 806 -4.27 -18.34 -16.51
N VAL A 807 -3.53 -17.36 -16.01
CA VAL A 807 -2.20 -17.52 -15.39
C VAL A 807 -2.18 -16.95 -13.98
N ASP A 808 -1.08 -17.23 -13.26
CA ASP A 808 -0.88 -16.71 -11.91
C ASP A 808 -1.00 -15.17 -11.86
N GLY A 809 -1.75 -14.69 -10.86
CA GLY A 809 -1.97 -13.28 -10.66
C GLY A 809 -3.17 -12.67 -11.39
N MET A 810 -3.73 -13.38 -12.38
CA MET A 810 -4.91 -12.89 -13.10
C MET A 810 -6.14 -12.87 -12.19
N LYS A 811 -6.99 -11.88 -12.40
CA LYS A 811 -8.31 -11.81 -11.78
C LYS A 811 -9.31 -12.55 -12.68
N THR A 812 -10.10 -13.42 -12.06
CA THR A 812 -11.12 -14.23 -12.76
C THR A 812 -12.46 -14.10 -12.09
N ILE A 813 -13.51 -14.24 -12.85
CA ILE A 813 -14.87 -14.36 -12.35
C ILE A 813 -15.19 -15.86 -12.24
N VAL A 814 -15.42 -16.32 -11.02
CA VAL A 814 -15.73 -17.72 -10.73
C VAL A 814 -17.24 -17.94 -10.83
N CYS A 815 -17.68 -18.62 -11.89
CA CYS A 815 -19.07 -19.01 -12.12
C CYS A 815 -19.32 -20.42 -11.60
N LYS A 816 -20.43 -20.64 -10.94
CA LYS A 816 -20.87 -21.95 -10.47
C LYS A 816 -21.56 -22.73 -11.59
N LEU A 817 -21.40 -24.05 -11.58
CA LEU A 817 -22.01 -24.96 -12.55
C LEU A 817 -22.90 -25.97 -11.82
N ARG A 818 -24.01 -26.31 -12.46
CA ARG A 818 -24.85 -27.46 -12.10
C ARG A 818 -24.13 -28.76 -12.44
N ASP A 819 -24.67 -29.88 -11.99
CA ASP A 819 -24.16 -31.20 -12.38
C ASP A 819 -24.03 -31.33 -13.89
N ASN A 820 -22.87 -31.78 -14.36
CA ASN A 820 -22.55 -31.90 -15.77
C ASN A 820 -21.61 -33.10 -16.03
N PRO A 821 -21.55 -33.59 -17.28
CA PRO A 821 -20.75 -34.79 -17.62
C PRO A 821 -19.25 -34.64 -17.33
N LEU A 822 -18.74 -33.42 -17.25
CA LEU A 822 -17.32 -33.16 -16.97
C LEU A 822 -16.99 -33.20 -15.49
N GLY A 823 -18.01 -33.24 -14.60
CA GLY A 823 -17.84 -33.21 -13.15
C GLY A 823 -17.28 -31.88 -12.63
N TYR A 824 -17.36 -30.81 -13.39
CA TYR A 824 -16.91 -29.47 -12.98
C TYR A 824 -17.99 -28.76 -12.15
N THR A 825 -17.64 -28.28 -10.97
CA THR A 825 -18.55 -27.52 -10.09
C THR A 825 -18.45 -26.01 -10.28
N SER A 826 -17.42 -25.55 -11.00
CA SER A 826 -17.19 -24.14 -11.30
C SER A 826 -16.25 -23.96 -12.49
N VAL A 827 -16.31 -22.80 -13.12
CA VAL A 827 -15.40 -22.39 -14.18
C VAL A 827 -15.00 -20.92 -13.95
N GLY A 828 -13.75 -20.59 -14.21
CA GLY A 828 -13.26 -19.21 -14.16
C GLY A 828 -13.41 -18.54 -15.50
N TYR A 829 -13.73 -17.24 -15.52
CA TYR A 829 -13.70 -16.39 -16.70
C TYR A 829 -12.69 -15.26 -16.45
N PRO A 830 -11.64 -15.10 -17.29
CA PRO A 830 -10.65 -14.06 -17.10
C PRO A 830 -11.25 -12.67 -17.33
N THR A 831 -11.04 -11.74 -16.39
CA THR A 831 -11.63 -10.38 -16.48
C THR A 831 -11.02 -9.54 -17.61
N ASP A 832 -9.82 -9.90 -18.08
CA ASP A 832 -9.13 -9.20 -19.17
C ASP A 832 -9.53 -9.73 -20.55
N GLU A 833 -10.42 -10.71 -20.60
CA GLU A 833 -10.96 -11.27 -21.86
C GLU A 833 -12.13 -10.43 -22.36
N SER A 834 -12.01 -9.94 -23.59
CA SER A 834 -13.05 -9.15 -24.26
C SER A 834 -14.02 -10.03 -25.05
N HIS A 835 -13.61 -11.25 -25.40
CA HIS A 835 -14.39 -12.19 -26.21
C HIS A 835 -14.93 -13.33 -25.34
N ILE A 836 -16.24 -13.54 -25.37
CA ILE A 836 -16.88 -14.62 -24.65
C ILE A 836 -17.12 -15.77 -25.63
N PRO A 837 -16.35 -16.88 -25.54
CA PRO A 837 -16.47 -17.98 -26.47
C PRO A 837 -17.80 -18.71 -26.33
N GLN A 838 -18.33 -19.24 -27.44
CA GLN A 838 -19.61 -19.90 -27.46
C GLN A 838 -19.65 -21.13 -26.53
N TRP A 839 -18.57 -21.91 -26.48
CA TRP A 839 -18.49 -23.07 -25.60
C TRP A 839 -18.65 -22.72 -24.12
N PHE A 840 -18.25 -21.49 -23.73
CA PHE A 840 -18.43 -21.01 -22.36
C PHE A 840 -19.89 -20.59 -22.11
N LYS A 841 -20.53 -19.93 -23.09
CA LYS A 841 -21.96 -19.55 -22.99
C LYS A 841 -22.88 -20.76 -22.85
N ASP A 842 -22.50 -21.89 -23.44
CA ASP A 842 -23.28 -23.14 -23.45
C ASP A 842 -23.13 -23.98 -22.17
N LEU A 843 -22.30 -23.55 -21.20
CA LEU A 843 -22.12 -24.25 -19.94
C LEU A 843 -23.36 -24.18 -19.05
N PRO A 844 -23.67 -25.24 -18.29
CA PRO A 844 -24.84 -25.32 -17.42
C PRO A 844 -24.61 -24.51 -16.12
N PHE A 845 -24.75 -23.20 -16.17
CA PHE A 845 -24.57 -22.33 -15.01
C PHE A 845 -25.64 -22.54 -13.94
N ASP A 846 -25.21 -22.42 -12.67
CA ASP A 846 -26.09 -22.47 -11.49
C ASP A 846 -26.37 -21.06 -10.97
N ASP A 847 -27.35 -20.40 -11.59
CA ASP A 847 -27.73 -19.02 -11.26
C ASP A 847 -28.25 -18.89 -9.84
N ASN A 848 -28.97 -19.90 -9.33
CA ASN A 848 -29.50 -19.90 -7.96
C ASN A 848 -28.37 -19.97 -6.92
N LEU A 849 -27.37 -20.81 -7.13
CA LEU A 849 -26.23 -20.91 -6.24
C LEU A 849 -25.36 -19.64 -6.29
N MET A 850 -25.25 -19.01 -7.47
CA MET A 850 -24.56 -17.73 -7.59
C MET A 850 -25.32 -16.62 -6.87
N GLU A 851 -26.64 -16.53 -7.02
CA GLU A 851 -27.47 -15.57 -6.27
C GLU A 851 -27.31 -15.76 -4.76
N ALA A 852 -27.49 -16.99 -4.26
CA ALA A 852 -27.35 -17.28 -2.83
C ALA A 852 -25.98 -16.90 -2.25
N THR A 853 -24.89 -17.14 -2.99
CA THR A 853 -23.52 -16.84 -2.52
C THR A 853 -23.13 -15.38 -2.68
N ILE A 854 -23.66 -14.67 -3.65
CA ILE A 854 -23.19 -13.33 -4.05
C ILE A 854 -24.17 -12.24 -3.63
N VAL A 855 -25.47 -12.51 -3.64
CA VAL A 855 -26.49 -11.56 -3.20
C VAL A 855 -26.90 -11.85 -1.77
N ASP A 856 -27.49 -13.00 -1.51
CA ASP A 856 -28.09 -13.30 -0.20
C ASP A 856 -27.07 -13.22 0.94
N GLN A 857 -25.93 -13.87 0.79
CA GLN A 857 -24.90 -13.84 1.83
C GLN A 857 -24.34 -12.43 2.08
N LYS A 858 -24.24 -11.59 1.04
CA LYS A 858 -23.70 -10.23 1.20
C LYS A 858 -24.74 -9.26 1.75
N VAL A 859 -26.00 -9.44 1.41
CA VAL A 859 -27.12 -8.70 2.03
C VAL A 859 -27.23 -9.12 3.50
N GLU A 860 -27.12 -10.41 3.83
CA GLU A 860 -27.08 -10.92 5.21
C GLU A 860 -25.91 -10.33 6.00
N ASN A 861 -24.72 -10.29 5.40
CA ASN A 861 -23.54 -9.66 6.03
C ASN A 861 -23.76 -8.18 6.37
N LEU A 862 -24.61 -7.48 5.62
CA LEU A 862 -24.91 -6.07 5.81
C LEU A 862 -26.07 -5.86 6.80
N LEU A 863 -27.16 -6.58 6.62
CA LEU A 863 -28.43 -6.34 7.34
C LEU A 863 -28.62 -7.26 8.55
N GLY A 864 -27.94 -8.40 8.63
CA GLY A 864 -28.13 -9.40 9.69
C GLY A 864 -27.88 -8.84 11.09
N VAL A 865 -27.03 -7.83 11.25
CA VAL A 865 -26.80 -7.14 12.53
C VAL A 865 -28.04 -6.39 13.04
N LEU A 866 -29.00 -6.05 12.13
CA LEU A 866 -30.26 -5.39 12.44
C LEU A 866 -31.36 -6.41 12.86
N ALA A 867 -31.03 -7.71 12.87
CA ALA A 867 -31.98 -8.80 13.07
C ALA A 867 -33.16 -8.78 12.08
N TRP A 868 -32.87 -8.43 10.84
CA TRP A 868 -33.81 -8.44 9.73
C TRP A 868 -33.63 -9.70 8.90
N ASP A 869 -34.68 -10.51 8.72
CA ASP A 869 -34.67 -11.68 7.85
C ASP A 869 -34.70 -11.25 6.38
N ILE A 870 -33.87 -11.91 5.57
CA ILE A 870 -33.81 -11.62 4.13
C ILE A 870 -34.86 -12.45 3.42
N PRO A 871 -35.67 -11.87 2.49
CA PRO A 871 -36.63 -12.64 1.69
C PRO A 871 -35.93 -13.72 0.86
N SER A 872 -36.29 -14.98 1.04
CA SER A 872 -35.75 -16.09 0.23
C SER A 872 -36.31 -16.05 -1.20
N HIS A 873 -35.57 -16.66 -2.14
CA HIS A 873 -36.03 -16.77 -3.53
C HIS A 873 -37.36 -17.58 -3.64
N THR A 874 -37.54 -18.57 -2.77
CA THR A 874 -38.75 -19.40 -2.68
C THR A 874 -39.97 -18.58 -2.27
N ASP A 875 -39.80 -17.64 -1.33
CA ASP A 875 -40.89 -16.75 -0.88
C ASP A 875 -41.29 -15.76 -1.96
N ILE A 876 -40.35 -15.33 -2.82
CA ILE A 876 -40.64 -14.44 -3.96
C ILE A 876 -41.48 -15.17 -5.01
N LYS A 877 -41.10 -16.41 -5.33
CA LYS A 877 -41.81 -17.21 -6.32
C LYS A 877 -43.26 -17.58 -5.88
N THR A 878 -43.42 -17.98 -4.60
CA THR A 878 -44.75 -18.26 -4.04
C THR A 878 -45.62 -17.01 -3.93
N THR A 879 -45.06 -15.84 -3.68
CA THR A 879 -45.80 -14.57 -3.64
C THR A 879 -46.19 -14.13 -5.05
N PHE A 880 -45.35 -14.33 -6.05
CA PHE A 880 -45.68 -14.05 -7.46
C PHE A 880 -46.74 -15.01 -7.99
N ASP A 881 -46.60 -16.30 -7.75
CA ASP A 881 -47.56 -17.32 -8.15
C ASP A 881 -48.94 -17.10 -7.45
N SER A 882 -48.97 -16.59 -6.23
CA SER A 882 -50.21 -16.23 -5.50
C SER A 882 -50.85 -14.92 -5.96
N LEU A 883 -50.07 -14.00 -6.55
CA LEU A 883 -50.58 -12.73 -7.08
C LEU A 883 -51.11 -12.88 -8.51
N PHE A 884 -50.72 -13.91 -9.24
CA PHE A 884 -51.16 -14.16 -10.64
C PHE A 884 -52.01 -15.44 -10.82
N SER A 885 -52.30 -16.20 -9.76
CA SER A 885 -53.33 -17.23 -9.79
C SER A 885 -54.72 -16.56 -9.67
N PHE A 886 -55.26 -16.14 -10.79
CA PHE A 886 -56.67 -15.88 -10.89
C PHE A 886 -57.37 -17.20 -11.14
N ASP A 887 -58.11 -17.73 -10.13
CA ASP A 887 -59.29 -18.60 -10.33
C ASP A 887 -60.53 -17.75 -10.42
#